data_5eb6a2aaba6d8924268ca05e01f5dedc
#
_entry.id   5eb6a2aaba6d8924268ca05e01f5dedc
#
_cell.length_a   1.000
_cell.length_b   1.000
_cell.length_c   1.000
_cell.angle_alpha   90.00
_cell.angle_beta   90.00
_cell.angle_gamma   90.00
#
_symmetry.space_group_name_H-M   'P 1'
#
loop_
_entity.id
_entity.type
_entity.pdbx_description
1 polymer ?
#
loop_
_entity_poly.entity_id
_entity_poly.type
_entity_poly.pdbx_seq_one_letter_code
_entity_poly.pdbx_strand_id
1 'polypeptide(L)'
;MQRGIGKAAFIAAAQPVGAFASRVDEVCRICPQRPADRHDLRLCQRHRRRWHLHREERGKDADFPGWVSDQQPYPGYGPCQVMVCPSLADSPLGLCPGHEAHYRKQNRPGRAELPDSWWQRFEHAGQPVPRAFGDRGQFRAWCTAETAMPWPGRLNLRGLRPLVQAELQWGLFMHTQRPRATRWDLGWIQKLVTTCRASDVNSLIDLDLDGCTQFTGGIAKEILHDLRLVYFTPDQAKESGFLETEHFGVRFPHRNSHIDLTGIPQRWLRDLAWDHLADLLRGPRCPRTAGVLDDLRRAALELGVFLSLDAPGGGHDPAVLRREHAQRFVADQRHRERDGLPSLAVKRPGGAASIITVTTRTIIFNAARRLLREAMDCGAAERIGLGREFITAMPVAGPSPMRARRPFPDEVACALADESNLACLADSDVLDLGMRDVWEATVITGRRIGEVLKLRWDCLGRYGGLAMFWHDQTKVGNFDAAIRIPERLHDVLAERQRKTLDRFTAEHGYRPTGAERARLALFPTTHRNPDGIVSLTHQWFYSRFRPWVDGLDLGHYVPRQARHTLATSLLRAGATLTHIRRYLGQVSDRMAEHYVHLTSSDLENVLQHVWVAGPGTAQPGELLAGDATPLTRAQAQALAVDLSRRSTPAEGGFCTFQPVVEGGACPWNLDCHNCDKFVLSGADLLYWRRKREQWRLLAEGAPDDATADYLHRYFEPTARAIDGLESALAGLGLLDDALALDLRKPQDYFHRVWSTAFRAADLAQAADDQQIRADDTTDEQEECA
;
A
#
# COMPACT_ATOMS: atom_id res chain seq x y z
N MET A 1 -30.01 -1.97 4.08
CA MET A 1 -30.39 -1.77 5.49
C MET A 1 -30.11 -0.34 5.91
N GLN A 2 -31.00 0.30 6.66
CA GLN A 2 -30.76 1.62 7.21
C GLN A 2 -29.75 1.55 8.36
N ARG A 3 -28.85 2.54 8.45
CA ARG A 3 -27.86 2.62 9.55
C ARG A 3 -28.58 2.86 10.89
N GLY A 4 -28.10 2.23 11.95
CA GLY A 4 -28.62 2.42 13.31
C GLY A 4 -29.87 1.62 13.67
N ILE A 5 -30.20 0.56 12.92
CA ILE A 5 -31.27 -0.35 13.33
C ILE A 5 -30.84 -1.21 14.52
N GLY A 6 -31.72 -1.34 15.50
CA GLY A 6 -31.44 -2.21 16.65
C GLY A 6 -31.32 -3.69 16.28
N LYS A 7 -30.69 -4.48 17.16
CA LYS A 7 -30.44 -5.92 16.96
C LYS A 7 -31.72 -6.71 16.62
N ALA A 8 -32.85 -6.39 17.27
CA ALA A 8 -34.13 -7.06 16.99
C ALA A 8 -34.63 -6.77 15.57
N ALA A 9 -34.58 -5.53 15.11
CA ALA A 9 -34.95 -5.14 13.75
C ALA A 9 -34.00 -5.75 12.72
N PHE A 10 -32.71 -5.93 13.04
CA PHE A 10 -31.75 -6.63 12.19
C PHE A 10 -32.15 -8.10 11.98
N ILE A 11 -32.50 -8.83 13.05
CA ILE A 11 -32.98 -10.23 12.95
C ILE A 11 -34.23 -10.31 12.05
N ALA A 12 -35.17 -9.40 12.24
CA ALA A 12 -36.40 -9.37 11.44
C ALA A 12 -36.17 -9.05 9.95
N ALA A 13 -35.16 -8.22 9.65
CA ALA A 13 -34.83 -7.82 8.30
C ALA A 13 -33.81 -8.75 7.60
N ALA A 14 -33.05 -9.52 8.37
CA ALA A 14 -32.03 -10.45 7.85
C ALA A 14 -32.72 -11.69 7.27
N GLN A 15 -33.05 -11.64 6.00
CA GLN A 15 -33.56 -12.81 5.28
C GLN A 15 -32.39 -13.73 4.90
N PRO A 16 -32.59 -15.06 4.89
CA PRO A 16 -31.60 -15.99 4.41
C PRO A 16 -31.30 -15.70 2.94
N VAL A 17 -30.05 -15.35 2.64
CA VAL A 17 -29.63 -14.92 1.31
C VAL A 17 -29.00 -16.11 0.57
N GLY A 18 -29.69 -16.66 -0.41
CA GLY A 18 -29.18 -17.53 -1.46
C GLY A 18 -28.32 -18.72 -1.00
N ALA A 19 -27.12 -18.83 -1.53
CA ALA A 19 -26.19 -19.94 -1.27
C ALA A 19 -25.68 -20.03 0.19
N PHE A 20 -25.86 -19.00 0.99
CA PHE A 20 -25.53 -18.97 2.43
C PHE A 20 -26.71 -19.31 3.34
N ALA A 21 -27.90 -19.55 2.77
CA ALA A 21 -28.98 -20.16 3.54
C ALA A 21 -28.49 -21.47 4.13
N SER A 22 -28.55 -21.61 5.46
CA SER A 22 -28.15 -22.86 6.13
C SER A 22 -28.95 -24.00 5.53
N ARG A 23 -28.30 -24.85 4.72
CA ARG A 23 -28.90 -26.13 4.42
C ARG A 23 -28.95 -26.88 5.76
N VAL A 24 -30.16 -27.08 6.22
CA VAL A 24 -30.46 -27.93 7.39
C VAL A 24 -29.75 -29.24 7.17
N ASP A 25 -29.13 -29.80 8.23
CA ASP A 25 -28.58 -31.16 8.18
C ASP A 25 -29.61 -32.05 7.53
N GLU A 26 -29.22 -32.72 6.47
CA GLU A 26 -30.13 -33.59 5.79
C GLU A 26 -30.42 -34.76 6.71
N VAL A 27 -31.62 -34.84 7.18
CA VAL A 27 -32.13 -36.01 7.83
C VAL A 27 -32.57 -37.01 6.77
N CYS A 28 -32.55 -38.29 7.14
CA CYS A 28 -33.05 -39.35 6.28
C CYS A 28 -34.49 -39.06 5.85
N ARG A 29 -34.83 -39.24 4.56
CA ARG A 29 -36.17 -39.04 4.03
C ARG A 29 -37.23 -39.91 4.72
N ILE A 30 -36.83 -41.09 5.23
CA ILE A 30 -37.69 -42.04 5.91
C ILE A 30 -37.64 -41.85 7.42
N CYS A 31 -36.46 -41.54 7.98
CA CYS A 31 -36.24 -41.45 9.43
C CYS A 31 -35.98 -40.00 9.84
N PRO A 32 -36.95 -39.20 10.31
CA PRO A 32 -36.80 -37.81 10.63
C PRO A 32 -35.86 -37.52 11.79
N GLN A 33 -35.53 -38.53 12.60
CA GLN A 33 -34.62 -38.40 13.74
C GLN A 33 -33.22 -39.03 13.52
N ARG A 34 -32.87 -39.41 12.26
CA ARG A 34 -31.57 -39.94 11.90
C ARG A 34 -30.87 -39.06 10.87
N PRO A 35 -29.53 -38.94 10.97
CA PRO A 35 -28.80 -38.23 9.95
C PRO A 35 -28.87 -39.00 8.62
N ALA A 36 -28.94 -38.25 7.50
CA ALA A 36 -28.70 -38.86 6.19
C ALA A 36 -27.22 -39.13 6.02
N ASP A 37 -26.89 -40.26 5.41
CA ASP A 37 -25.54 -40.47 4.92
C ASP A 37 -25.26 -39.48 3.76
N ARG A 38 -24.01 -39.11 3.55
CA ARG A 38 -23.54 -38.12 2.56
C ARG A 38 -23.78 -38.54 1.10
N HIS A 39 -24.88 -39.17 0.83
CA HIS A 39 -25.27 -39.69 -0.47
C HIS A 39 -26.44 -38.90 -1.06
N ASP A 40 -26.47 -38.79 -2.38
CA ASP A 40 -27.52 -38.06 -3.14
C ASP A 40 -28.93 -38.47 -2.84
N LEU A 41 -29.12 -39.68 -2.36
CA LEU A 41 -30.46 -40.27 -2.03
C LEU A 41 -31.06 -39.77 -0.73
N ARG A 42 -30.32 -39.08 0.14
CA ARG A 42 -30.74 -38.61 1.48
C ARG A 42 -31.35 -39.72 2.34
N LEU A 43 -30.72 -40.88 2.38
CA LEU A 43 -31.07 -42.00 3.23
C LEU A 43 -30.07 -42.16 4.37
N CYS A 44 -30.49 -42.62 5.55
CA CYS A 44 -29.58 -43.10 6.58
C CYS A 44 -28.86 -44.38 6.13
N GLN A 45 -27.74 -44.72 6.77
CA GLN A 45 -26.90 -45.86 6.39
C GLN A 45 -27.70 -47.16 6.23
N ARG A 46 -28.65 -47.38 7.10
CA ARG A 46 -29.54 -48.57 7.06
C ARG A 46 -30.45 -48.58 5.81
N HIS A 47 -31.19 -47.49 5.56
CA HIS A 47 -32.09 -47.43 4.41
C HIS A 47 -31.30 -47.42 3.11
N ARG A 48 -30.07 -46.82 3.08
CA ARG A 48 -29.19 -46.91 1.94
C ARG A 48 -28.79 -48.37 1.63
N ARG A 49 -28.42 -49.13 2.63
CA ARG A 49 -28.07 -50.54 2.44
C ARG A 49 -29.29 -51.37 1.93
N ARG A 50 -30.48 -51.13 2.49
CA ARG A 50 -31.70 -51.77 2.02
C ARG A 50 -32.09 -51.40 0.60
N TRP A 51 -31.89 -50.14 0.26
CA TRP A 51 -32.08 -49.67 -1.14
C TRP A 51 -31.09 -50.31 -2.10
N HIS A 52 -29.85 -50.45 -1.75
CA HIS A 52 -28.83 -51.14 -2.57
C HIS A 52 -29.27 -52.60 -2.82
N LEU A 53 -29.63 -53.35 -1.79
CA LEU A 53 -30.10 -54.72 -1.92
C LEU A 53 -31.36 -54.82 -2.80
N HIS A 54 -32.34 -53.95 -2.58
CA HIS A 54 -33.54 -53.89 -3.41
C HIS A 54 -33.21 -53.58 -4.89
N ARG A 55 -32.27 -52.73 -5.14
CA ARG A 55 -31.83 -52.40 -6.50
C ARG A 55 -31.02 -53.50 -7.16
N GLU A 56 -30.28 -54.27 -6.41
CA GLU A 56 -29.60 -55.46 -6.90
C GLU A 56 -30.61 -56.54 -7.31
N GLU A 57 -31.71 -56.69 -6.57
CA GLU A 57 -32.79 -57.65 -6.86
C GLU A 57 -33.70 -57.21 -8.05
N ARG A 58 -34.01 -55.93 -8.15
CA ARG A 58 -35.01 -55.37 -9.10
C ARG A 58 -34.41 -54.75 -10.36
N GLY A 59 -33.08 -54.59 -10.40
CA GLY A 59 -32.37 -53.97 -11.50
C GLY A 59 -32.21 -52.44 -11.38
N LYS A 60 -31.64 -51.81 -12.44
CA LYS A 60 -31.29 -50.38 -12.43
C LYS A 60 -32.54 -49.45 -12.46
N ASP A 61 -33.67 -49.97 -12.95
CA ASP A 61 -34.92 -49.20 -13.11
C ASP A 61 -35.87 -49.32 -11.91
N ALA A 62 -35.37 -49.79 -10.75
CA ALA A 62 -36.14 -49.90 -9.52
C ALA A 62 -36.76 -48.56 -9.12
N ASP A 63 -38.08 -48.53 -8.85
CA ASP A 63 -38.81 -47.31 -8.46
C ASP A 63 -38.40 -46.88 -7.05
N PHE A 64 -37.56 -45.83 -7.01
CA PHE A 64 -37.09 -45.28 -5.75
C PHE A 64 -38.19 -44.58 -4.94
N PRO A 65 -39.05 -43.69 -5.52
CA PRO A 65 -40.13 -43.08 -4.80
C PRO A 65 -41.11 -44.06 -4.18
N GLY A 66 -41.55 -45.09 -4.92
CA GLY A 66 -42.41 -46.14 -4.42
C GLY A 66 -41.76 -46.93 -3.28
N TRP A 67 -40.51 -47.30 -3.48
CA TRP A 67 -39.77 -48.00 -2.41
C TRP A 67 -39.65 -47.17 -1.10
N VAL A 68 -39.40 -45.85 -1.21
CA VAL A 68 -39.35 -44.94 -0.03
C VAL A 68 -40.67 -44.93 0.73
N SER A 69 -41.81 -44.90 0.00
CA SER A 69 -43.15 -44.86 0.59
C SER A 69 -43.47 -46.12 1.41
N ASP A 70 -42.91 -47.26 1.01
CA ASP A 70 -43.14 -48.54 1.64
C ASP A 70 -42.26 -48.81 2.88
N GLN A 71 -41.30 -47.93 3.17
CA GLN A 71 -40.38 -48.11 4.26
C GLN A 71 -40.87 -47.53 5.58
N GLN A 72 -40.62 -48.23 6.68
CA GLN A 72 -40.91 -47.72 8.01
C GLN A 72 -39.72 -47.00 8.61
N PRO A 73 -39.95 -45.87 9.35
CA PRO A 73 -38.87 -45.13 10.00
C PRO A 73 -38.29 -45.92 11.18
N TYR A 74 -36.95 -45.86 11.29
CA TYR A 74 -36.26 -46.33 12.48
C TYR A 74 -36.17 -45.26 13.56
N PRO A 75 -36.19 -45.64 14.87
CA PRO A 75 -35.99 -44.68 15.96
C PRO A 75 -34.64 -43.96 15.87
N GLY A 76 -34.62 -42.72 16.31
CA GLY A 76 -33.40 -41.93 16.38
C GLY A 76 -32.49 -42.29 17.52
N TYR A 77 -31.19 -41.93 17.40
CA TYR A 77 -30.19 -42.19 18.47
C TYR A 77 -29.96 -40.94 19.35
N GLY A 78 -30.73 -39.88 19.11
CA GLY A 78 -30.61 -38.61 19.81
C GLY A 78 -29.51 -37.69 19.24
N PRO A 79 -29.19 -36.60 19.94
CA PRO A 79 -28.14 -35.67 19.53
C PRO A 79 -26.75 -36.26 19.70
N CYS A 80 -25.80 -35.73 18.93
CA CYS A 80 -24.38 -36.05 19.10
C CYS A 80 -23.89 -35.62 20.49
N GLN A 81 -23.09 -36.47 21.18
CA GLN A 81 -22.58 -36.19 22.52
C GLN A 81 -21.42 -35.21 22.57
N VAL A 82 -20.81 -34.91 21.44
CA VAL A 82 -19.83 -33.78 21.38
C VAL A 82 -20.58 -32.47 21.64
N MET A 83 -20.17 -31.78 22.70
CA MET A 83 -20.94 -30.68 23.31
C MET A 83 -21.32 -29.58 22.30
N VAL A 84 -20.42 -29.25 21.39
CA VAL A 84 -20.65 -28.17 20.38
C VAL A 84 -21.18 -28.68 19.03
N CYS A 85 -21.47 -29.99 18.92
CA CYS A 85 -21.94 -30.59 17.68
C CYS A 85 -23.49 -30.57 17.60
N PRO A 86 -24.09 -29.89 16.60
CA PRO A 86 -25.55 -29.80 16.46
C PRO A 86 -26.16 -30.98 15.69
N SER A 87 -25.35 -31.97 15.29
CA SER A 87 -25.78 -33.05 14.43
C SER A 87 -26.42 -34.21 15.25
N LEU A 88 -27.23 -35.03 14.58
CA LEU A 88 -27.83 -36.23 15.17
C LEU A 88 -26.80 -37.37 15.20
N ALA A 89 -26.90 -38.25 16.19
CA ALA A 89 -26.08 -39.42 16.29
C ALA A 89 -26.46 -40.47 15.24
N ASP A 90 -25.48 -41.24 14.77
CA ASP A 90 -25.65 -42.27 13.74
C ASP A 90 -25.74 -43.69 14.35
N SER A 91 -25.42 -43.79 15.61
CA SER A 91 -25.50 -45.05 16.38
C SER A 91 -25.84 -44.80 17.86
N PRO A 92 -26.25 -45.85 18.63
CA PRO A 92 -26.44 -45.73 20.07
C PRO A 92 -25.16 -45.30 20.82
N LEU A 93 -24.00 -45.28 20.19
CA LEU A 93 -22.78 -44.72 20.78
C LEU A 93 -22.95 -43.22 21.08
N GLY A 94 -23.87 -42.56 20.38
CA GLY A 94 -24.20 -41.16 20.60
C GLY A 94 -23.29 -40.20 19.86
N LEU A 95 -22.63 -40.63 18.80
CA LEU A 95 -21.77 -39.78 17.93
C LEU A 95 -22.41 -39.65 16.53
N CYS A 96 -22.26 -38.49 15.94
CA CYS A 96 -22.62 -38.31 14.53
C CYS A 96 -21.62 -39.01 13.60
N PRO A 97 -21.94 -39.28 12.32
CA PRO A 97 -21.04 -40.02 11.41
C PRO A 97 -19.63 -39.48 11.36
N GLY A 98 -19.49 -38.14 11.34
CA GLY A 98 -18.17 -37.47 11.32
C GLY A 98 -17.39 -37.69 12.61
N HIS A 99 -18.03 -37.55 13.78
CA HIS A 99 -17.37 -37.75 15.07
C HIS A 99 -17.11 -39.23 15.33
N GLU A 100 -17.95 -40.13 14.90
CA GLU A 100 -17.67 -41.53 15.03
C GLU A 100 -16.46 -41.97 14.19
N ALA A 101 -16.32 -41.49 12.97
CA ALA A 101 -15.13 -41.73 12.15
C ALA A 101 -13.86 -41.12 12.77
N HIS A 102 -13.96 -39.91 13.33
CA HIS A 102 -12.84 -39.24 14.00
C HIS A 102 -12.45 -39.96 15.31
N TYR A 103 -13.43 -40.34 16.10
CA TYR A 103 -13.24 -41.14 17.32
C TYR A 103 -12.47 -42.45 17.05
N ARG A 104 -12.82 -43.15 15.96
CA ARG A 104 -12.10 -44.36 15.52
C ARG A 104 -10.65 -44.05 15.12
N LYS A 105 -10.40 -42.96 14.42
CA LYS A 105 -9.05 -42.52 14.02
C LYS A 105 -8.16 -42.15 15.20
N GLN A 106 -8.74 -41.66 16.27
CA GLN A 106 -8.03 -41.31 17.51
C GLN A 106 -7.91 -42.49 18.52
N ASN A 107 -7.96 -43.71 18.04
CA ASN A 107 -7.85 -44.94 18.87
C ASN A 107 -8.93 -45.05 19.95
N ARG A 108 -10.13 -44.50 19.73
CA ARG A 108 -11.30 -44.60 20.61
C ARG A 108 -11.01 -44.20 22.06
N PRO A 109 -10.75 -42.93 22.36
CA PRO A 109 -10.51 -42.46 23.73
C PRO A 109 -11.61 -42.93 24.69
N GLY A 110 -11.21 -43.60 25.78
CA GLY A 110 -12.15 -44.19 26.74
C GLY A 110 -12.82 -45.49 26.30
N ARG A 111 -12.48 -46.05 25.14
CA ARG A 111 -12.92 -47.35 24.62
C ARG A 111 -14.44 -47.59 24.77
N ALA A 112 -15.25 -46.64 24.27
CA ALA A 112 -16.70 -46.84 24.23
C ALA A 112 -17.08 -47.85 23.15
N GLU A 113 -17.84 -48.88 23.52
CA GLU A 113 -18.21 -50.00 22.67
C GLU A 113 -19.72 -50.31 22.78
N LEU A 114 -20.26 -50.89 21.73
CA LEU A 114 -21.62 -51.38 21.67
C LEU A 114 -21.56 -52.92 21.51
N PRO A 115 -22.57 -53.68 22.01
CA PRO A 115 -22.68 -55.10 21.73
C PRO A 115 -22.77 -55.37 20.22
N ASP A 116 -22.16 -56.44 19.72
CA ASP A 116 -22.11 -56.75 18.27
C ASP A 116 -23.49 -56.78 17.60
N SER A 117 -24.51 -57.24 18.30
CA SER A 117 -25.90 -57.30 17.82
C SER A 117 -26.76 -56.13 18.28
N TRP A 118 -26.16 -54.97 18.63
CA TRP A 118 -26.89 -53.80 19.16
C TRP A 118 -28.05 -53.35 18.29
N TRP A 119 -27.92 -53.44 16.96
CA TRP A 119 -28.93 -53.04 15.99
C TRP A 119 -30.20 -53.89 16.08
N GLN A 120 -30.13 -55.16 16.40
CA GLN A 120 -31.31 -56.05 16.55
C GLN A 120 -32.14 -55.60 17.74
N ARG A 121 -31.55 -55.27 18.87
CA ARG A 121 -32.26 -54.79 20.06
C ARG A 121 -32.90 -53.43 19.89
N PHE A 122 -32.18 -52.49 19.28
CA PHE A 122 -32.63 -51.10 19.14
C PHE A 122 -33.64 -50.95 17.99
N GLU A 123 -33.38 -51.47 16.82
CA GLU A 123 -34.15 -51.25 15.63
C GLU A 123 -35.43 -52.08 15.53
N HIS A 124 -35.37 -53.32 16.09
CA HIS A 124 -36.56 -54.19 16.06
C HIS A 124 -37.42 -54.15 17.34
N ALA A 125 -36.82 -53.87 18.49
CA ALA A 125 -37.51 -53.88 19.77
C ALA A 125 -37.61 -52.50 20.46
N GLY A 126 -36.97 -51.47 19.95
CA GLY A 126 -36.93 -50.12 20.57
C GLY A 126 -36.20 -50.06 21.92
N GLN A 127 -35.51 -51.13 22.32
CA GLN A 127 -34.89 -51.24 23.65
C GLN A 127 -33.60 -50.45 23.71
N PRO A 128 -33.32 -49.74 24.83
CA PRO A 128 -32.00 -49.07 25.06
C PRO A 128 -30.83 -50.03 24.94
N VAL A 129 -29.79 -49.65 24.21
CA VAL A 129 -28.59 -50.44 24.07
C VAL A 129 -27.57 -49.99 25.12
N PRO A 130 -27.11 -50.93 26.00
CA PRO A 130 -26.07 -50.58 26.97
C PRO A 130 -24.75 -50.27 26.26
N ARG A 131 -24.06 -49.20 26.70
CA ARG A 131 -22.72 -48.83 26.25
C ARG A 131 -21.71 -49.33 27.26
N ALA A 132 -20.70 -50.06 26.81
CA ALA A 132 -19.54 -50.41 27.60
C ALA A 132 -18.45 -49.34 27.44
N PHE A 133 -17.72 -49.04 28.50
CA PHE A 133 -16.61 -48.09 28.49
C PHE A 133 -15.41 -48.73 29.20
N GLY A 134 -14.23 -48.58 28.61
CA GLY A 134 -12.98 -48.84 29.35
C GLY A 134 -12.73 -47.71 30.36
N ASP A 135 -12.92 -46.44 29.94
CA ASP A 135 -12.89 -45.27 30.81
C ASP A 135 -13.95 -44.23 30.33
N ARG A 136 -15.03 -44.12 31.12
CA ARG A 136 -16.14 -43.22 30.84
C ARG A 136 -15.75 -41.75 31.01
N GLY A 137 -14.81 -41.44 31.91
CA GLY A 137 -14.30 -40.11 32.14
C GLY A 137 -13.53 -39.60 30.91
N GLN A 138 -12.64 -40.42 30.39
CA GLN A 138 -11.86 -40.11 29.19
C GLN A 138 -12.75 -39.91 27.95
N PHE A 139 -13.79 -40.74 27.76
CA PHE A 139 -14.75 -40.54 26.69
C PHE A 139 -15.50 -39.23 26.80
N ARG A 140 -15.95 -38.87 28.02
CA ARG A 140 -16.63 -37.60 28.28
C ARG A 140 -15.69 -36.40 28.03
N ALA A 141 -14.45 -36.45 28.52
CA ALA A 141 -13.44 -35.42 28.28
C ALA A 141 -13.18 -35.22 26.79
N TRP A 142 -13.09 -36.34 26.03
CA TRP A 142 -12.98 -36.27 24.58
C TRP A 142 -14.20 -35.58 23.93
N CYS A 143 -15.44 -35.97 24.31
CA CYS A 143 -16.64 -35.33 23.78
C CYS A 143 -16.72 -33.81 24.10
N THR A 144 -16.12 -33.38 25.22
CA THR A 144 -16.09 -31.96 25.61
C THR A 144 -15.01 -31.18 24.84
N ALA A 145 -13.87 -31.83 24.57
CA ALA A 145 -12.74 -31.18 23.90
C ALA A 145 -12.91 -31.10 22.36
N GLU A 146 -13.71 -31.98 21.77
CA GLU A 146 -13.88 -32.08 20.33
C GLU A 146 -14.72 -30.91 19.76
N THR A 147 -14.42 -30.55 18.52
CA THR A 147 -15.11 -29.48 17.78
C THR A 147 -16.17 -30.03 16.83
N ALA A 148 -17.13 -29.20 16.43
CA ALA A 148 -18.13 -29.60 15.44
C ALA A 148 -17.46 -29.97 14.09
N MET A 149 -17.84 -31.13 13.51
CA MET A 149 -17.27 -31.60 12.25
C MET A 149 -17.62 -30.66 11.10
N PRO A 150 -16.61 -30.19 10.33
CA PRO A 150 -16.85 -29.44 9.12
C PRO A 150 -17.42 -30.36 8.02
N TRP A 151 -18.36 -29.84 7.25
CA TRP A 151 -18.90 -30.56 6.08
C TRP A 151 -18.20 -30.06 4.81
N PRO A 152 -17.72 -30.95 3.94
CA PRO A 152 -17.12 -30.53 2.68
C PRO A 152 -18.08 -29.67 1.85
N GLY A 153 -17.62 -28.46 1.50
CA GLY A 153 -18.40 -27.52 0.67
C GLY A 153 -19.61 -26.87 1.31
N ARG A 154 -19.82 -27.03 2.63
CA ARG A 154 -21.00 -26.49 3.35
C ARG A 154 -20.61 -25.91 4.70
N LEU A 155 -21.38 -24.90 5.16
CA LEU A 155 -21.28 -24.35 6.50
C LEU A 155 -22.40 -24.92 7.38
N ASN A 156 -22.00 -25.38 8.55
CA ASN A 156 -22.95 -25.85 9.57
C ASN A 156 -23.20 -24.74 10.59
N LEU A 157 -24.29 -24.02 10.45
CA LEU A 157 -24.69 -22.90 11.32
C LEU A 157 -25.63 -23.33 12.46
N ARG A 158 -25.96 -24.62 12.59
CA ARG A 158 -26.85 -25.12 13.67
C ARG A 158 -26.25 -24.88 15.05
N GLY A 159 -27.13 -24.68 16.02
CA GLY A 159 -26.73 -24.45 17.41
C GLY A 159 -26.19 -23.04 17.70
N LEU A 160 -26.14 -22.17 16.71
CA LEU A 160 -25.92 -20.74 16.93
C LEU A 160 -27.21 -20.08 17.37
N ARG A 161 -27.10 -19.04 18.20
CA ARG A 161 -28.22 -18.16 18.51
C ARG A 161 -28.70 -17.46 17.24
N PRO A 162 -30.03 -17.19 17.10
CA PRO A 162 -30.58 -16.64 15.87
C PRO A 162 -29.92 -15.33 15.41
N LEU A 163 -29.55 -14.44 16.37
CA LEU A 163 -28.84 -13.19 16.06
C LEU A 163 -27.47 -13.47 15.47
N VAL A 164 -26.65 -14.32 16.10
CA VAL A 164 -25.29 -14.65 15.63
C VAL A 164 -25.34 -15.31 14.24
N GLN A 165 -26.35 -16.15 14.00
CA GLN A 165 -26.56 -16.75 12.68
C GLN A 165 -26.85 -15.66 11.62
N ALA A 166 -27.75 -14.73 11.92
CA ALA A 166 -28.10 -13.63 11.02
C ALA A 166 -26.88 -12.68 10.76
N GLU A 167 -26.12 -12.38 11.79
CA GLU A 167 -24.90 -11.55 11.71
C GLU A 167 -23.82 -12.21 10.83
N LEU A 168 -23.60 -13.51 10.97
CA LEU A 168 -22.68 -14.26 10.11
C LEU A 168 -23.17 -14.27 8.66
N GLN A 169 -24.45 -14.55 8.41
CA GLN A 169 -25.03 -14.53 7.07
C GLN A 169 -24.90 -13.14 6.43
N TRP A 170 -25.17 -12.09 7.19
CA TRP A 170 -25.01 -10.70 6.72
C TRP A 170 -23.54 -10.38 6.37
N GLY A 171 -22.60 -10.72 7.24
CA GLY A 171 -21.18 -10.48 6.99
C GLY A 171 -20.67 -11.25 5.78
N LEU A 172 -21.09 -12.51 5.59
CA LEU A 172 -20.79 -13.31 4.41
C LEU A 172 -21.35 -12.67 3.13
N PHE A 173 -22.61 -12.21 3.19
CA PHE A 173 -23.23 -11.50 2.07
C PHE A 173 -22.46 -10.22 1.72
N MET A 174 -22.16 -9.36 2.71
CA MET A 174 -21.41 -8.13 2.50
C MET A 174 -20.01 -8.40 1.91
N HIS A 175 -19.37 -9.47 2.34
CA HIS A 175 -18.10 -9.90 1.77
C HIS A 175 -18.21 -10.24 0.27
N THR A 176 -19.28 -10.93 -0.15
CA THR A 176 -19.49 -11.29 -1.57
C THR A 176 -19.83 -10.08 -2.46
N GLN A 177 -20.35 -8.99 -1.87
CA GLN A 177 -20.65 -7.76 -2.62
C GLN A 177 -19.38 -6.91 -2.90
N ARG A 178 -18.24 -7.27 -2.35
CA ARG A 178 -17.01 -6.52 -2.55
C ARG A 178 -16.33 -6.87 -3.88
N PRO A 179 -15.97 -5.90 -4.72
CA PRO A 179 -15.43 -6.13 -6.06
C PRO A 179 -14.15 -6.99 -6.06
N ARG A 180 -13.43 -7.04 -4.95
CA ARG A 180 -12.15 -7.76 -4.79
C ARG A 180 -12.08 -8.48 -3.45
N ALA A 181 -13.15 -9.19 -3.10
CA ALA A 181 -13.18 -9.98 -1.87
C ALA A 181 -12.08 -11.06 -1.89
N THR A 182 -11.36 -11.20 -0.78
CA THR A 182 -10.45 -12.32 -0.62
C THR A 182 -11.27 -13.60 -0.45
N ARG A 183 -10.88 -14.69 -1.10
CA ARG A 183 -11.56 -15.98 -0.92
C ARG A 183 -11.35 -16.47 0.51
N TRP A 184 -12.44 -16.60 1.28
CA TRP A 184 -12.39 -17.24 2.56
C TRP A 184 -12.55 -18.74 2.41
N ASP A 185 -11.68 -19.50 3.05
CA ASP A 185 -11.82 -20.94 3.13
C ASP A 185 -12.99 -21.31 4.06
N LEU A 186 -13.83 -22.26 3.61
CA LEU A 186 -14.99 -22.70 4.36
C LEU A 186 -14.61 -23.29 5.73
N GLY A 187 -13.44 -23.92 5.83
CA GLY A 187 -12.92 -24.44 7.10
C GLY A 187 -12.62 -23.34 8.10
N TRP A 188 -12.13 -22.18 7.65
CA TRP A 188 -11.90 -21.03 8.54
C TRP A 188 -13.21 -20.39 9.01
N ILE A 189 -14.20 -20.29 8.11
CA ILE A 189 -15.54 -19.81 8.49
C ILE A 189 -16.17 -20.79 9.48
N GLN A 190 -16.06 -22.10 9.23
CA GLN A 190 -16.57 -23.11 10.13
C GLN A 190 -15.88 -23.08 11.52
N LYS A 191 -14.59 -22.77 11.59
CA LYS A 191 -13.89 -22.55 12.86
C LYS A 191 -14.48 -21.35 13.60
N LEU A 192 -14.75 -20.22 12.92
CA LEU A 192 -15.41 -19.07 13.54
C LEU A 192 -16.78 -19.45 14.09
N VAL A 193 -17.59 -20.17 13.32
CA VAL A 193 -18.90 -20.71 13.76
C VAL A 193 -18.74 -21.58 15.02
N THR A 194 -17.74 -22.45 15.03
CA THR A 194 -17.46 -23.33 16.19
C THR A 194 -17.05 -22.53 17.43
N THR A 195 -16.20 -21.49 17.25
CA THR A 195 -15.84 -20.58 18.35
C THR A 195 -17.06 -19.87 18.91
N CYS A 196 -17.95 -19.35 18.05
CA CYS A 196 -19.20 -18.69 18.50
C CYS A 196 -20.11 -19.64 19.28
N ARG A 197 -20.18 -20.92 18.89
CA ARG A 197 -20.94 -21.94 19.65
C ARG A 197 -20.31 -22.21 21.02
N ALA A 198 -19.00 -22.41 21.06
CA ALA A 198 -18.27 -22.70 22.30
C ALA A 198 -18.37 -21.56 23.32
N SER A 199 -18.33 -20.31 22.84
CA SER A 199 -18.44 -19.12 23.68
C SER A 199 -19.87 -18.74 24.02
N ASP A 200 -20.88 -19.39 23.43
CA ASP A 200 -22.33 -19.11 23.57
C ASP A 200 -22.70 -17.61 23.54
N VAL A 201 -22.03 -16.86 22.67
CA VAL A 201 -22.21 -15.42 22.57
C VAL A 201 -23.61 -15.02 22.08
N ASN A 202 -24.12 -13.91 22.59
CA ASN A 202 -25.41 -13.36 22.15
C ASN A 202 -25.34 -12.66 20.80
N SER A 203 -24.19 -12.06 20.49
CA SER A 203 -23.89 -11.33 19.26
C SER A 203 -22.41 -11.54 18.93
N LEU A 204 -22.03 -11.45 17.65
CA LEU A 204 -20.63 -11.45 17.23
C LEU A 204 -19.83 -10.27 17.80
N ILE A 205 -20.51 -9.18 18.15
CA ILE A 205 -19.83 -8.02 18.80
C ILE A 205 -19.29 -8.41 20.19
N ASP A 206 -19.89 -9.37 20.86
CA ASP A 206 -19.50 -9.82 22.19
C ASP A 206 -18.41 -10.91 22.13
N LEU A 207 -17.97 -11.31 20.92
CA LEU A 207 -16.97 -12.37 20.75
C LEU A 207 -15.57 -11.86 21.09
N ASP A 208 -14.92 -12.56 22.04
CA ASP A 208 -13.50 -12.37 22.30
C ASP A 208 -12.66 -12.91 21.13
N LEU A 209 -11.85 -12.03 20.55
CA LEU A 209 -11.00 -12.35 19.39
C LEU A 209 -9.59 -12.81 19.79
N ASP A 210 -9.19 -12.66 21.03
CA ASP A 210 -7.83 -13.02 21.50
C ASP A 210 -7.56 -14.52 21.40
N GLY A 211 -8.61 -15.34 21.52
CA GLY A 211 -8.54 -16.80 21.33
C GLY A 211 -8.62 -17.25 19.85
N CYS A 212 -8.83 -16.34 18.90
CA CYS A 212 -8.99 -16.69 17.51
C CYS A 212 -7.65 -16.86 16.78
N THR A 213 -7.56 -17.82 15.83
CA THR A 213 -6.41 -17.88 14.91
C THR A 213 -6.35 -16.64 14.02
N GLN A 214 -5.17 -16.33 13.47
CA GLN A 214 -4.98 -15.16 12.60
C GLN A 214 -6.03 -15.07 11.47
N PHE A 215 -6.35 -16.19 10.81
CA PHE A 215 -7.32 -16.23 9.72
C PHE A 215 -8.76 -16.08 10.22
N THR A 216 -9.14 -16.81 11.27
CA THR A 216 -10.46 -16.75 11.87
C THR A 216 -10.76 -15.37 12.48
N GLY A 217 -9.81 -14.82 13.24
CA GLY A 217 -9.89 -13.47 13.77
C GLY A 217 -9.94 -12.40 12.66
N GLY A 218 -9.24 -12.67 11.54
CA GLY A 218 -9.32 -11.83 10.37
C GLY A 218 -10.71 -11.76 9.74
N ILE A 219 -11.40 -12.90 9.60
CA ILE A 219 -12.77 -12.99 9.10
C ILE A 219 -13.73 -12.30 10.09
N ALA A 220 -13.61 -12.60 11.37
CA ALA A 220 -14.43 -11.99 12.41
C ALA A 220 -14.33 -10.46 12.41
N LYS A 221 -13.12 -9.91 12.37
CA LYS A 221 -12.89 -8.45 12.32
C LYS A 221 -13.56 -7.78 11.12
N GLU A 222 -13.58 -8.45 9.96
CA GLU A 222 -14.22 -7.93 8.78
C GLU A 222 -15.75 -7.93 8.90
N ILE A 223 -16.33 -9.01 9.44
CA ILE A 223 -17.77 -9.08 9.71
C ILE A 223 -18.17 -8.05 10.77
N LEU A 224 -17.40 -7.93 11.85
CA LEU A 224 -17.63 -6.95 12.90
C LEU A 224 -17.62 -5.51 12.39
N HIS A 225 -16.74 -5.20 11.44
CA HIS A 225 -16.72 -3.89 10.79
C HIS A 225 -18.05 -3.61 10.07
N ASP A 226 -18.54 -4.56 9.26
CA ASP A 226 -19.82 -4.41 8.56
C ASP A 226 -21.00 -4.31 9.54
N LEU A 227 -20.97 -5.04 10.65
CA LEU A 227 -22.02 -4.97 11.69
C LEU A 227 -22.01 -3.63 12.43
N ARG A 228 -20.85 -3.07 12.74
CA ARG A 228 -20.76 -1.76 13.40
C ARG A 228 -21.38 -0.65 12.55
N LEU A 229 -21.22 -0.70 11.23
CA LEU A 229 -21.87 0.26 10.32
C LEU A 229 -23.40 0.17 10.34
N VAL A 230 -23.96 -0.98 10.71
CA VAL A 230 -25.42 -1.19 10.81
C VAL A 230 -25.93 -0.84 12.20
N TYR A 231 -25.22 -1.24 13.26
CA TYR A 231 -25.67 -1.13 14.63
C TYR A 231 -25.46 0.25 15.24
N PHE A 232 -24.44 0.98 14.82
CA PHE A 232 -24.06 2.24 15.42
C PHE A 232 -24.22 3.40 14.44
N THR A 233 -24.85 4.47 14.91
CA THR A 233 -24.73 5.78 14.29
C THR A 233 -23.37 6.39 14.62
N PRO A 234 -22.91 7.45 13.90
CA PRO A 234 -21.69 8.16 14.26
C PRO A 234 -21.66 8.61 15.72
N ASP A 235 -22.77 9.13 16.25
CA ASP A 235 -22.86 9.60 17.63
C ASP A 235 -22.75 8.45 18.64
N GLN A 236 -23.42 7.33 18.39
CA GLN A 236 -23.31 6.13 19.21
C GLN A 236 -21.89 5.53 19.16
N ALA A 237 -21.22 5.60 18.00
CA ALA A 237 -19.82 5.19 17.87
C ALA A 237 -18.89 6.10 18.69
N LYS A 238 -19.14 7.41 18.71
CA LYS A 238 -18.42 8.38 19.56
C LYS A 238 -18.58 8.05 21.04
N GLU A 239 -19.80 7.82 21.49
CA GLU A 239 -20.08 7.43 22.87
C GLU A 239 -19.39 6.14 23.26
N SER A 240 -19.39 5.16 22.37
CA SER A 240 -18.72 3.87 22.54
C SER A 240 -17.19 3.94 22.43
N GLY A 241 -16.64 5.06 21.97
CA GLY A 241 -15.19 5.30 21.90
C GLY A 241 -14.50 4.72 20.68
N PHE A 242 -15.19 4.58 19.57
CA PHE A 242 -14.57 4.18 18.29
C PHE A 242 -15.10 5.02 17.12
N LEU A 243 -14.38 4.97 15.99
CA LEU A 243 -14.76 5.65 14.75
C LEU A 243 -14.68 4.69 13.58
N GLU A 244 -15.76 4.60 12.78
CA GLU A 244 -15.77 3.91 11.51
C GLU A 244 -15.67 4.94 10.38
N THR A 245 -14.59 4.91 9.60
CA THR A 245 -14.35 5.92 8.55
C THR A 245 -15.41 5.84 7.44
N GLU A 246 -16.04 4.70 7.25
CA GLU A 246 -17.12 4.53 6.27
C GLU A 246 -18.41 5.28 6.64
N HIS A 247 -18.63 5.66 7.89
CA HIS A 247 -19.69 6.60 8.26
C HIS A 247 -19.54 7.95 7.55
N PHE A 248 -18.31 8.30 7.16
CA PHE A 248 -17.95 9.53 6.44
C PHE A 248 -17.73 9.30 4.94
N GLY A 249 -18.07 8.11 4.42
CA GLY A 249 -17.88 7.77 3.01
C GLY A 249 -16.44 7.38 2.62
N VAL A 250 -15.54 7.22 3.60
CA VAL A 250 -14.12 6.90 3.37
C VAL A 250 -13.82 5.47 3.78
N ARG A 251 -13.29 4.67 2.84
CA ARG A 251 -12.83 3.32 3.11
C ARG A 251 -11.34 3.19 2.86
N PHE A 252 -10.59 2.73 3.86
CA PHE A 252 -9.18 2.43 3.73
C PHE A 252 -8.94 0.93 3.48
N PRO A 253 -7.86 0.58 2.74
CA PRO A 253 -7.45 -0.80 2.55
C PRO A 253 -7.07 -1.49 3.88
N HIS A 254 -7.04 -2.81 3.87
CA HIS A 254 -6.50 -3.63 4.96
C HIS A 254 -7.16 -3.42 6.34
N ARG A 255 -8.46 -3.16 6.36
CA ARG A 255 -9.25 -3.01 7.61
C ARG A 255 -8.87 -1.82 8.49
N ASN A 256 -8.21 -0.84 7.91
CA ASN A 256 -7.80 0.39 8.60
C ASN A 256 -8.95 1.42 8.73
N SER A 257 -10.17 1.02 8.43
CA SER A 257 -11.37 1.88 8.53
C SER A 257 -11.95 1.93 9.95
N HIS A 258 -11.57 1.00 10.82
CA HIS A 258 -11.95 1.01 12.24
C HIS A 258 -10.85 1.64 13.09
N ILE A 259 -11.19 2.68 13.85
CA ILE A 259 -10.27 3.38 14.74
C ILE A 259 -10.80 3.24 16.16
N ASP A 260 -10.11 2.45 16.96
CA ASP A 260 -10.42 2.23 18.36
C ASP A 260 -9.75 3.30 19.24
N LEU A 261 -10.56 4.07 19.98
CA LEU A 261 -10.16 5.12 20.91
C LEU A 261 -10.47 4.73 22.37
N THR A 262 -11.00 3.54 22.63
CA THR A 262 -11.40 3.10 23.97
C THR A 262 -10.24 3.07 24.96
N GLY A 263 -9.01 2.88 24.46
CA GLY A 263 -7.80 2.94 25.27
C GLY A 263 -7.41 4.34 25.79
N ILE A 264 -8.11 5.42 25.39
CA ILE A 264 -7.90 6.77 25.92
C ILE A 264 -8.71 6.89 27.21
N PRO A 265 -8.06 7.01 28.41
CA PRO A 265 -8.77 6.98 29.68
C PRO A 265 -9.71 8.17 29.89
N GLN A 266 -9.28 9.37 29.47
CA GLN A 266 -10.03 10.62 29.68
C GLN A 266 -11.08 10.78 28.58
N ARG A 267 -12.35 10.92 28.97
CA ARG A 267 -13.45 11.08 28.02
C ARG A 267 -13.30 12.34 27.17
N TRP A 268 -12.93 13.48 27.77
CA TRP A 268 -12.74 14.72 27.03
C TRP A 268 -11.69 14.61 25.92
N LEU A 269 -10.55 13.92 26.18
CA LEU A 269 -9.48 13.74 25.21
C LEU A 269 -9.90 12.78 24.08
N ARG A 270 -10.64 11.73 24.43
CA ARG A 270 -11.23 10.79 23.48
C ARG A 270 -12.22 11.48 22.57
N ASP A 271 -13.10 12.31 23.12
CA ASP A 271 -14.11 13.06 22.35
C ASP A 271 -13.45 14.09 21.43
N LEU A 272 -12.44 14.83 21.90
CA LEU A 272 -11.63 15.73 21.04
C LEU A 272 -10.93 14.99 19.91
N ALA A 273 -10.33 13.83 20.20
CA ALA A 273 -9.67 13.01 19.18
C ALA A 273 -10.69 12.51 18.14
N TRP A 274 -11.86 12.08 18.58
CA TRP A 274 -12.94 11.64 17.71
C TRP A 274 -13.44 12.77 16.80
N ASP A 275 -13.72 13.94 17.35
CA ASP A 275 -14.20 15.11 16.61
C ASP A 275 -13.18 15.54 15.56
N HIS A 276 -11.90 15.66 15.93
CA HIS A 276 -10.84 16.02 14.99
C HIS A 276 -10.67 14.98 13.86
N LEU A 277 -10.75 13.68 14.16
CA LEU A 277 -10.73 12.61 13.16
C LEU A 277 -11.93 12.69 12.21
N ALA A 278 -13.12 12.95 12.75
CA ALA A 278 -14.33 13.11 11.95
C ALA A 278 -14.25 14.34 11.02
N ASP A 279 -13.71 15.45 11.51
CA ASP A 279 -13.53 16.67 10.72
C ASP A 279 -12.49 16.49 9.60
N LEU A 280 -11.41 15.76 9.86
CA LEU A 280 -10.44 15.37 8.82
C LEU A 280 -11.09 14.53 7.71
N LEU A 281 -12.02 13.62 8.08
CA LEU A 281 -12.72 12.77 7.11
C LEU A 281 -13.80 13.52 6.33
N ARG A 282 -14.45 14.54 6.93
CA ARG A 282 -15.45 15.39 6.27
C ARG A 282 -14.82 16.49 5.42
N GLY A 283 -13.60 16.88 5.76
CA GLY A 283 -12.92 18.01 5.16
C GLY A 283 -12.47 17.77 3.72
N PRO A 284 -12.22 18.84 2.95
CA PRO A 284 -11.76 18.76 1.55
C PRO A 284 -10.39 18.11 1.39
N ARG A 285 -9.60 18.06 2.47
CA ARG A 285 -8.28 17.43 2.52
C ARG A 285 -8.31 16.09 3.25
N CYS A 286 -9.30 15.26 2.93
CA CYS A 286 -9.40 13.92 3.50
C CYS A 286 -8.08 13.14 3.31
N PRO A 287 -7.54 12.49 4.37
CA PRO A 287 -6.31 11.72 4.27
C PRO A 287 -6.42 10.58 3.26
N ARG A 288 -5.44 10.46 2.38
CA ARG A 288 -5.39 9.36 1.39
C ARG A 288 -5.05 8.00 1.99
N THR A 289 -4.52 7.98 3.21
CA THR A 289 -4.13 6.77 3.94
C THR A 289 -4.53 6.88 5.40
N ALA A 290 -4.83 5.76 6.02
CA ALA A 290 -5.17 5.70 7.44
C ALA A 290 -4.01 6.06 8.39
N GLY A 291 -2.77 6.16 7.89
CA GLY A 291 -1.59 6.45 8.71
C GLY A 291 -1.70 7.75 9.51
N VAL A 292 -2.25 8.81 8.91
CA VAL A 292 -2.46 10.10 9.59
C VAL A 292 -3.45 9.97 10.76
N LEU A 293 -4.48 9.15 10.58
CA LEU A 293 -5.50 8.89 11.60
C LEU A 293 -4.92 8.03 12.74
N ASP A 294 -4.10 7.03 12.40
CA ASP A 294 -3.41 6.18 13.39
C ASP A 294 -2.35 6.98 14.19
N ASP A 295 -1.63 7.90 13.54
CA ASP A 295 -0.67 8.79 14.22
C ASP A 295 -1.38 9.67 15.26
N LEU A 296 -2.57 10.20 14.92
CA LEU A 296 -3.38 10.97 15.88
C LEU A 296 -3.87 10.09 17.04
N ARG A 297 -4.41 8.91 16.73
CA ARG A 297 -4.86 7.94 17.71
C ARG A 297 -3.72 7.57 18.69
N ARG A 298 -2.54 7.27 18.18
CA ARG A 298 -1.36 6.95 18.98
C ARG A 298 -0.96 8.09 19.88
N ALA A 299 -0.95 9.32 19.38
CA ALA A 299 -0.60 10.49 20.16
C ALA A 299 -1.60 10.76 21.28
N ALA A 300 -2.90 10.62 21.02
CA ALA A 300 -3.95 10.76 22.01
C ALA A 300 -3.89 9.66 23.09
N LEU A 301 -3.61 8.41 22.69
CA LEU A 301 -3.40 7.30 23.61
C LEU A 301 -2.20 7.53 24.54
N GLU A 302 -1.02 7.91 23.97
CA GLU A 302 0.19 8.17 24.76
C GLU A 302 -0.01 9.32 25.75
N LEU A 303 -0.62 10.42 25.28
CA LEU A 303 -0.95 11.55 26.15
C LEU A 303 -1.94 11.15 27.23
N GLY A 304 -3.00 10.43 26.89
CA GLY A 304 -4.04 10.00 27.81
C GLY A 304 -3.51 9.07 28.91
N VAL A 305 -2.72 8.06 28.54
CA VAL A 305 -2.10 7.15 29.53
C VAL A 305 -1.09 7.90 30.40
N PHE A 306 -0.29 8.81 29.82
CA PHE A 306 0.60 9.66 30.62
C PHE A 306 -0.18 10.48 31.66
N LEU A 307 -1.23 11.18 31.24
CA LEU A 307 -2.06 11.99 32.14
C LEU A 307 -2.72 11.14 33.23
N SER A 308 -3.10 9.90 32.96
CA SER A 308 -3.67 9.01 33.98
C SER A 308 -2.68 8.64 35.08
N LEU A 309 -1.37 8.71 34.80
CA LEU A 309 -0.30 8.41 35.74
C LEU A 309 0.23 9.64 36.45
N ASP A 310 0.23 10.83 35.82
CA ASP A 310 0.93 12.02 36.27
C ASP A 310 0.01 13.17 36.73
N ALA A 311 -1.19 13.27 36.17
CA ALA A 311 -2.07 14.40 36.44
C ALA A 311 -3.02 14.15 37.63
N PRO A 312 -3.42 15.20 38.35
CA PRO A 312 -4.40 15.09 39.41
C PRO A 312 -5.70 14.45 38.93
N GLY A 313 -6.22 13.49 39.71
CA GLY A 313 -7.43 12.74 39.34
C GLY A 313 -7.31 11.99 38.01
N GLY A 314 -6.08 11.62 37.60
CA GLY A 314 -5.86 10.94 36.34
C GLY A 314 -6.12 11.81 35.10
N GLY A 315 -6.17 13.12 35.23
CA GLY A 315 -6.44 14.06 34.17
C GLY A 315 -7.85 13.98 33.59
N HIS A 316 -8.81 13.39 34.29
CA HIS A 316 -10.20 13.31 33.86
C HIS A 316 -10.90 14.67 33.81
N ASP A 317 -10.51 15.60 34.66
CA ASP A 317 -10.91 17.00 34.59
C ASP A 317 -9.85 17.81 33.82
N PRO A 318 -10.15 18.30 32.62
CA PRO A 318 -9.20 19.09 31.84
C PRO A 318 -8.87 20.45 32.49
N ALA A 319 -9.73 20.97 33.36
CA ALA A 319 -9.53 22.27 34.02
C ALA A 319 -8.36 22.28 35.00
N VAL A 320 -7.92 21.11 35.51
CA VAL A 320 -6.77 21.00 36.41
C VAL A 320 -5.43 20.97 35.70
N LEU A 321 -5.45 20.80 34.37
CA LEU A 321 -4.24 20.67 33.57
C LEU A 321 -3.54 22.02 33.36
N ARG A 322 -2.26 22.08 33.72
CA ARG A 322 -1.41 23.27 33.66
C ARG A 322 -0.22 23.02 32.72
N ARG A 323 0.49 24.09 32.44
CA ARG A 323 1.73 24.07 31.64
C ARG A 323 2.71 22.97 32.06
N GLU A 324 2.87 22.77 33.37
CA GLU A 324 3.80 21.78 33.93
C GLU A 324 3.47 20.32 33.52
N HIS A 325 2.18 19.96 33.43
CA HIS A 325 1.79 18.60 33.01
C HIS A 325 2.21 18.34 31.53
N ALA A 326 2.06 19.34 30.64
CA ALA A 326 2.54 19.25 29.28
C ALA A 326 4.08 19.16 29.23
N GLN A 327 4.77 19.94 30.07
CA GLN A 327 6.25 19.88 30.13
C GLN A 327 6.74 18.52 30.65
N ARG A 328 6.08 17.94 31.67
CA ARG A 328 6.41 16.59 32.15
C ARG A 328 6.15 15.51 31.10
N PHE A 329 5.06 15.61 30.35
CA PHE A 329 4.82 14.71 29.22
C PHE A 329 5.96 14.78 28.19
N VAL A 330 6.41 15.99 27.84
CA VAL A 330 7.53 16.19 26.93
C VAL A 330 8.82 15.60 27.47
N ALA A 331 9.08 15.79 28.78
CA ALA A 331 10.25 15.24 29.45
C ALA A 331 10.21 13.70 29.47
N ASP A 332 9.07 13.08 29.80
CA ASP A 332 8.88 11.63 29.79
C ASP A 332 9.15 11.03 28.39
N GLN A 333 8.58 11.61 27.34
CA GLN A 333 8.77 11.12 25.98
C GLN A 333 10.23 11.25 25.50
N ARG A 334 10.96 12.31 25.92
CA ARG A 334 12.39 12.46 25.65
C ARG A 334 13.23 11.46 26.44
N HIS A 335 12.87 11.20 27.69
CA HIS A 335 13.51 10.19 28.51
C HIS A 335 13.33 8.79 27.91
N ARG A 336 12.09 8.42 27.50
CA ARG A 336 11.82 7.15 26.85
C ARG A 336 12.59 6.96 25.56
N GLU A 337 12.72 8.02 24.75
CA GLU A 337 13.51 7.96 23.53
C GLU A 337 15.00 7.75 23.82
N ARG A 338 15.56 8.51 24.75
CA ARG A 338 17.00 8.47 25.09
C ARG A 338 17.40 7.09 25.63
N ASP A 339 16.56 6.52 26.48
CA ASP A 339 16.88 5.30 27.20
C ASP A 339 16.27 4.05 26.53
N GLY A 340 15.66 4.19 25.34
CA GLY A 340 15.07 3.09 24.57
C GLY A 340 13.88 2.41 25.28
N LEU A 341 13.12 3.17 26.07
CA LEU A 341 12.02 2.67 26.85
C LEU A 341 10.76 2.44 25.97
N PRO A 342 9.87 1.53 26.41
CA PRO A 342 8.64 1.24 25.67
C PRO A 342 7.65 2.41 25.72
N SER A 343 6.79 2.50 24.68
CA SER A 343 5.61 3.34 24.65
C SER A 343 4.66 3.01 25.82
N LEU A 344 3.99 3.99 26.36
CA LEU A 344 3.01 3.81 27.45
C LEU A 344 1.77 3.04 26.99
N ALA A 345 1.31 3.31 25.76
CA ALA A 345 0.02 2.84 25.27
C ALA A 345 0.12 1.95 24.02
N VAL A 346 1.15 2.12 23.19
CA VAL A 346 1.20 1.47 21.87
C VAL A 346 1.95 0.14 21.93
N LYS A 347 1.24 -0.94 21.60
CA LYS A 347 1.80 -2.28 21.47
C LYS A 347 2.04 -2.66 20.01
N ARG A 348 3.05 -3.48 19.74
CA ARG A 348 3.27 -4.09 18.44
C ARG A 348 2.32 -5.29 18.24
N PRO A 349 2.08 -5.70 16.98
CA PRO A 349 1.46 -6.99 16.73
C PRO A 349 2.20 -8.10 17.49
N GLY A 350 1.48 -8.91 18.26
CA GLY A 350 2.08 -9.91 19.18
C GLY A 350 2.22 -9.45 20.64
N GLY A 351 1.71 -8.25 20.99
CA GLY A 351 1.59 -7.79 22.39
C GLY A 351 2.83 -7.11 22.98
N ALA A 352 4.00 -7.17 22.33
CA ALA A 352 5.19 -6.47 22.80
C ALA A 352 5.04 -4.96 22.70
N ALA A 353 5.51 -4.23 23.71
CA ALA A 353 5.48 -2.77 23.70
C ALA A 353 6.35 -2.18 22.57
N SER A 354 5.87 -1.12 21.92
CA SER A 354 6.63 -0.40 20.91
C SER A 354 7.64 0.51 21.56
N ILE A 355 8.92 0.44 21.19
CA ILE A 355 9.97 1.33 21.69
C ILE A 355 9.80 2.73 21.13
N ILE A 356 9.96 3.77 21.97
CA ILE A 356 9.96 5.16 21.54
C ILE A 356 11.26 5.48 20.83
N THR A 357 11.17 5.83 19.55
CA THR A 357 12.29 6.32 18.75
C THR A 357 12.13 7.82 18.49
N VAL A 358 13.20 8.49 18.01
CA VAL A 358 13.12 9.90 17.57
C VAL A 358 11.95 10.14 16.63
N THR A 359 11.73 9.24 15.68
CA THR A 359 10.62 9.33 14.71
C THR A 359 9.26 9.21 15.42
N THR A 360 9.12 8.22 16.32
CA THR A 360 7.88 7.98 17.08
C THR A 360 7.55 9.20 17.93
N ARG A 361 8.52 9.71 18.69
CA ARG A 361 8.36 10.93 19.50
C ARG A 361 7.95 12.15 18.65
N THR A 362 8.61 12.34 17.49
CA THR A 362 8.27 13.43 16.57
C THR A 362 6.82 13.33 16.09
N ILE A 363 6.35 12.13 15.74
CA ILE A 363 4.96 11.87 15.34
C ILE A 363 4.01 12.21 16.51
N ILE A 364 4.29 11.70 17.70
CA ILE A 364 3.47 11.92 18.90
C ILE A 364 3.34 13.42 19.20
N PHE A 365 4.45 14.16 19.22
CA PHE A 365 4.41 15.61 19.50
C PHE A 365 3.64 16.40 18.44
N ASN A 366 3.88 16.12 17.17
CA ASN A 366 3.20 16.83 16.08
C ASN A 366 1.70 16.53 16.06
N ALA A 367 1.31 15.28 16.29
CA ALA A 367 -0.09 14.88 16.31
C ALA A 367 -0.83 15.39 17.56
N ALA A 368 -0.24 15.28 18.76
CA ALA A 368 -0.80 15.82 19.99
C ALA A 368 -0.96 17.34 19.92
N ARG A 369 0.08 18.04 19.44
CA ARG A 369 0.03 19.49 19.23
C ARG A 369 -1.05 19.90 18.24
N ARG A 370 -1.20 19.17 17.12
CA ARG A 370 -2.24 19.44 16.14
C ARG A 370 -3.63 19.29 16.76
N LEU A 371 -3.88 18.16 17.44
CA LEU A 371 -5.14 17.90 18.12
C LEU A 371 -5.52 19.02 19.10
N LEU A 372 -4.59 19.39 19.99
CA LEU A 372 -4.85 20.39 21.03
C LEU A 372 -5.00 21.80 20.45
N ARG A 373 -4.25 22.16 19.42
CA ARG A 373 -4.39 23.47 18.77
C ARG A 373 -5.70 23.57 17.99
N GLU A 374 -6.08 22.54 17.26
CA GLU A 374 -7.37 22.50 16.58
C GLU A 374 -8.52 22.67 17.59
N ALA A 375 -8.44 21.98 18.75
CA ALA A 375 -9.42 22.14 19.82
C ALA A 375 -9.45 23.58 20.36
N MET A 376 -8.32 24.27 20.39
CA MET A 376 -8.25 25.69 20.78
C MET A 376 -8.85 26.58 19.70
N ASP A 377 -8.49 26.35 18.43
CA ASP A 377 -8.89 27.19 17.30
C ASP A 377 -10.42 27.11 17.02
N CYS A 378 -11.03 25.94 17.27
CA CYS A 378 -12.50 25.75 17.16
C CYS A 378 -13.27 26.04 18.46
N GLY A 379 -12.62 26.53 19.52
CA GLY A 379 -13.24 26.84 20.80
C GLY A 379 -13.65 25.62 21.64
N ALA A 380 -13.30 24.40 21.21
CA ALA A 380 -13.61 23.18 21.97
C ALA A 380 -12.84 23.10 23.27
N ALA A 381 -11.60 23.56 23.31
CA ALA A 381 -10.77 23.60 24.50
C ALA A 381 -11.40 24.47 25.62
N GLU A 382 -11.93 25.63 25.26
CA GLU A 382 -12.62 26.54 26.23
C GLU A 382 -13.90 25.89 26.76
N ARG A 383 -14.69 25.24 25.92
CA ARG A 383 -15.93 24.56 26.31
C ARG A 383 -15.72 23.47 27.37
N ILE A 384 -14.58 22.77 27.30
CA ILE A 384 -14.24 21.71 28.26
C ILE A 384 -13.40 22.22 29.44
N GLY A 385 -13.03 23.51 29.46
CA GLY A 385 -12.20 24.10 30.52
C GLY A 385 -10.69 23.80 30.41
N LEU A 386 -10.21 23.34 29.25
CA LEU A 386 -8.79 23.05 29.06
C LEU A 386 -7.98 24.34 28.88
N GLY A 387 -7.03 24.56 29.79
CA GLY A 387 -6.23 25.78 29.84
C GLY A 387 -5.34 25.97 28.64
N ARG A 388 -5.31 27.20 28.06
CA ARG A 388 -4.46 27.58 26.95
C ARG A 388 -2.96 27.32 27.22
N GLU A 389 -2.53 27.49 28.46
CA GLU A 389 -1.13 27.27 28.87
C GLU A 389 -0.68 25.82 28.70
N PHE A 390 -1.57 24.82 28.92
CA PHE A 390 -1.30 23.41 28.63
C PHE A 390 -1.08 23.17 27.14
N ILE A 391 -1.97 23.72 26.31
CA ILE A 391 -1.92 23.56 24.86
C ILE A 391 -0.66 24.17 24.24
N THR A 392 -0.33 25.41 24.67
CA THR A 392 0.81 26.15 24.12
C THR A 392 2.16 25.61 24.58
N ALA A 393 2.21 24.87 25.68
CA ALA A 393 3.42 24.22 26.18
C ALA A 393 3.82 22.98 25.33
N MET A 394 2.93 22.45 24.51
CA MET A 394 3.30 21.38 23.58
C MET A 394 4.29 21.88 22.53
N PRO A 395 5.51 21.31 22.46
CA PRO A 395 6.53 21.80 21.58
C PRO A 395 6.22 21.52 20.11
N VAL A 396 6.78 22.34 19.23
CA VAL A 396 7.03 21.90 17.87
C VAL A 396 8.08 20.80 17.96
N ALA A 397 7.79 19.63 17.45
CA ALA A 397 8.84 18.64 17.28
C ALA A 397 9.92 19.25 16.40
N GLY A 398 11.11 19.37 16.94
CA GLY A 398 12.28 19.82 16.17
C GLY A 398 12.45 18.99 14.89
N PRO A 399 13.22 19.47 13.92
CA PRO A 399 13.50 18.68 12.74
C PRO A 399 13.99 17.30 13.17
N SER A 400 13.33 16.26 12.68
CA SER A 400 13.84 14.88 12.87
C SER A 400 15.29 14.89 12.38
N PRO A 401 16.26 14.36 13.15
CA PRO A 401 17.63 14.27 12.67
C PRO A 401 17.60 13.57 11.33
N MET A 402 18.04 14.31 10.31
CA MET A 402 18.04 13.82 8.96
C MET A 402 19.08 12.69 8.90
N ARG A 403 18.60 11.45 8.91
CA ARG A 403 19.48 10.33 8.54
C ARG A 403 20.00 10.65 7.15
N ALA A 404 21.32 10.85 7.04
CA ALA A 404 21.99 11.03 5.77
C ALA A 404 21.51 9.91 4.84
N ARG A 405 20.81 10.29 3.78
CA ARG A 405 20.36 9.33 2.77
C ARG A 405 21.60 8.94 1.99
N ARG A 406 22.14 7.78 2.30
CA ARG A 406 23.38 7.30 1.68
C ARG A 406 23.04 6.68 0.33
N PRO A 407 23.72 7.11 -0.77
CA PRO A 407 23.73 6.38 -2.01
C PRO A 407 24.36 5.00 -1.79
N PHE A 408 24.23 4.10 -2.73
CA PHE A 408 25.08 2.92 -2.75
C PHE A 408 26.54 3.34 -2.94
N PRO A 409 27.50 2.70 -2.24
CA PRO A 409 28.88 2.74 -2.66
C PRO A 409 29.04 2.27 -4.10
N ASP A 410 30.03 2.76 -4.81
CA ASP A 410 30.22 2.44 -6.25
C ASP A 410 30.40 0.92 -6.48
N GLU A 411 31.11 0.23 -5.60
CA GLU A 411 31.29 -1.23 -5.63
C GLU A 411 29.95 -1.98 -5.50
N VAL A 412 29.09 -1.52 -4.59
CA VAL A 412 27.75 -2.09 -4.40
C VAL A 412 26.85 -1.79 -5.59
N ALA A 413 26.92 -0.58 -6.12
CA ALA A 413 26.16 -0.20 -7.31
C ALA A 413 26.56 -1.07 -8.52
N CYS A 414 27.86 -1.29 -8.72
CA CYS A 414 28.36 -2.19 -9.77
C CYS A 414 27.87 -3.63 -9.57
N ALA A 415 27.98 -4.17 -8.36
CA ALA A 415 27.52 -5.53 -8.08
C ALA A 415 26.02 -5.71 -8.28
N LEU A 416 25.21 -4.72 -7.90
CA LEU A 416 23.74 -4.75 -8.11
C LEU A 416 23.31 -4.51 -9.56
N ALA A 417 24.22 -4.13 -10.44
CA ALA A 417 24.04 -3.92 -11.86
C ALA A 417 24.77 -4.97 -12.73
N ASP A 418 25.56 -5.84 -12.12
CA ASP A 418 26.26 -6.90 -12.81
C ASP A 418 25.30 -7.90 -13.43
N GLU A 419 25.56 -8.30 -14.69
CA GLU A 419 24.65 -9.12 -15.48
C GLU A 419 24.46 -10.51 -14.85
N SER A 420 25.51 -11.11 -14.30
CA SER A 420 25.41 -12.41 -13.64
C SER A 420 24.53 -12.36 -12.39
N ASN A 421 24.65 -11.27 -11.62
CA ASN A 421 23.83 -11.03 -10.43
C ASN A 421 22.38 -10.71 -10.79
N LEU A 422 22.14 -9.98 -11.90
CA LEU A 422 20.79 -9.71 -12.43
C LEU A 422 20.16 -10.98 -12.97
N ALA A 423 20.93 -11.89 -13.57
CA ALA A 423 20.43 -13.20 -13.98
C ALA A 423 19.97 -14.02 -12.75
N CYS A 424 20.77 -14.06 -11.67
CA CYS A 424 20.36 -14.71 -10.42
C CYS A 424 19.07 -14.08 -9.83
N LEU A 425 18.91 -12.76 -9.94
CA LEU A 425 17.69 -12.10 -9.53
C LEU A 425 16.48 -12.54 -10.38
N ALA A 426 16.66 -12.65 -11.70
CA ALA A 426 15.63 -13.14 -12.61
C ALA A 426 15.26 -14.61 -12.31
N ASP A 427 16.25 -15.48 -12.05
CA ASP A 427 16.03 -16.89 -11.71
C ASP A 427 15.25 -17.09 -10.41
N SER A 428 15.36 -16.14 -9.47
CA SER A 428 14.56 -16.14 -8.25
C SER A 428 13.06 -15.93 -8.49
N ASP A 429 12.68 -15.45 -9.68
CA ASP A 429 11.31 -15.17 -10.10
C ASP A 429 10.74 -16.33 -10.94
N VAL A 430 10.54 -17.48 -10.30
CA VAL A 430 10.09 -18.74 -10.95
C VAL A 430 8.87 -18.56 -11.87
N LEU A 431 8.02 -17.58 -11.61
CA LEU A 431 6.83 -17.31 -12.42
C LEU A 431 7.05 -16.22 -13.48
N ASP A 432 8.27 -15.73 -13.64
CA ASP A 432 8.62 -14.60 -14.54
C ASP A 432 7.63 -13.43 -14.45
N LEU A 433 7.43 -12.94 -13.21
CA LEU A 433 6.54 -11.79 -12.95
C LEU A 433 7.23 -10.45 -13.18
N GLY A 434 8.53 -10.43 -13.45
CA GLY A 434 9.32 -9.25 -13.83
C GLY A 434 10.16 -8.67 -12.69
N MET A 435 10.71 -9.51 -11.82
CA MET A 435 11.54 -9.06 -10.69
C MET A 435 12.74 -8.23 -11.15
N ARG A 436 13.47 -8.71 -12.16
CA ARG A 436 14.60 -8.01 -12.78
C ARG A 436 14.14 -6.71 -13.45
N ASP A 437 13.06 -6.75 -14.23
CA ASP A 437 12.56 -5.58 -14.96
C ASP A 437 12.15 -4.44 -14.01
N VAL A 438 11.50 -4.79 -12.87
CA VAL A 438 11.16 -3.83 -11.81
C VAL A 438 12.41 -3.21 -11.22
N TRP A 439 13.47 -4.01 -10.97
CA TRP A 439 14.72 -3.51 -10.43
C TRP A 439 15.43 -2.59 -11.41
N GLU A 440 15.62 -3.00 -12.66
CA GLU A 440 16.27 -2.18 -13.70
C GLU A 440 15.48 -0.86 -13.93
N ALA A 441 14.15 -0.94 -14.05
CA ALA A 441 13.32 0.27 -14.16
C ALA A 441 13.47 1.20 -12.95
N THR A 442 13.57 0.66 -11.73
CA THR A 442 13.79 1.44 -10.51
C THR A 442 15.14 2.15 -10.53
N VAL A 443 16.20 1.43 -10.90
CA VAL A 443 17.57 1.96 -10.95
C VAL A 443 17.69 3.05 -12.00
N ILE A 444 17.26 2.77 -13.23
CA ILE A 444 17.42 3.67 -14.38
C ILE A 444 16.56 4.93 -14.23
N THR A 445 15.33 4.81 -13.72
CA THR A 445 14.41 5.94 -13.63
C THR A 445 14.43 6.65 -12.27
N GLY A 446 15.02 6.04 -11.25
CA GLY A 446 14.95 6.53 -9.88
C GLY A 446 13.54 6.57 -9.30
N ARG A 447 12.58 5.88 -9.91
CA ARG A 447 11.20 5.79 -9.40
C ARG A 447 11.16 4.93 -8.14
N ARG A 448 10.16 5.17 -7.30
CA ARG A 448 9.96 4.29 -6.13
C ARG A 448 9.47 2.93 -6.61
N ILE A 449 9.93 1.86 -5.97
CA ILE A 449 9.46 0.49 -6.28
C ILE A 449 7.93 0.43 -6.40
N GLY A 450 7.20 1.08 -5.47
CA GLY A 450 5.74 1.08 -5.52
C GLY A 450 5.15 1.87 -6.70
N GLU A 451 5.88 2.80 -7.31
CA GLU A 451 5.49 3.51 -8.52
C GLU A 451 5.73 2.61 -9.74
N VAL A 452 6.87 1.93 -9.80
CA VAL A 452 7.20 0.96 -10.88
C VAL A 452 6.25 -0.24 -10.87
N LEU A 453 6.01 -0.84 -9.70
CA LEU A 453 5.07 -1.97 -9.59
C LEU A 453 3.64 -1.62 -10.03
N LYS A 454 3.23 -0.36 -9.90
CA LYS A 454 1.88 0.11 -10.26
C LYS A 454 1.75 0.60 -11.70
N LEU A 455 2.78 0.39 -12.52
CA LEU A 455 2.70 0.75 -13.93
C LEU A 455 1.54 0.04 -14.61
N ARG A 456 0.84 0.78 -15.45
CA ARG A 456 -0.15 0.22 -16.35
C ARG A 456 0.53 -0.41 -17.55
N TRP A 457 -0.13 -1.34 -18.18
CA TRP A 457 0.39 -1.98 -19.37
C TRP A 457 0.70 -0.98 -20.49
N ASP A 458 -0.08 0.08 -20.65
CA ASP A 458 0.05 1.13 -21.66
C ASP A 458 1.05 2.24 -21.31
N CYS A 459 1.96 2.00 -20.34
CA CYS A 459 2.89 3.01 -19.82
C CYS A 459 4.02 3.40 -20.79
N LEU A 460 4.19 2.72 -21.91
CA LEU A 460 5.25 2.99 -22.89
C LEU A 460 4.73 3.67 -24.16
N GLY A 461 5.54 4.52 -24.73
CA GLY A 461 5.28 5.15 -26.01
C GLY A 461 6.47 5.95 -26.51
N ARG A 462 6.26 6.70 -27.59
CA ARG A 462 7.27 7.57 -28.16
C ARG A 462 6.70 8.98 -28.38
N TYR A 463 7.51 9.96 -28.10
CA TYR A 463 7.19 11.35 -28.37
C TYR A 463 8.36 12.02 -29.11
N GLY A 464 8.13 12.54 -30.31
CA GLY A 464 9.20 13.09 -31.14
C GLY A 464 10.30 12.06 -31.45
N GLY A 465 9.96 10.76 -31.61
CA GLY A 465 10.92 9.69 -31.82
C GLY A 465 11.61 9.19 -30.54
N LEU A 466 11.45 9.87 -29.42
CA LEU A 466 12.11 9.52 -28.14
C LEU A 466 11.29 8.53 -27.34
N ALA A 467 11.95 7.57 -26.73
CA ALA A 467 11.33 6.61 -25.83
C ALA A 467 10.83 7.28 -24.55
N MET A 468 9.56 7.10 -24.26
CA MET A 468 8.86 7.74 -23.15
C MET A 468 8.22 6.70 -22.24
N PHE A 469 8.09 7.06 -20.98
CA PHE A 469 7.55 6.24 -19.92
C PHE A 469 6.57 7.07 -19.09
N TRP A 470 5.31 6.63 -19.00
CA TRP A 470 4.26 7.26 -18.21
C TRP A 470 4.03 6.53 -16.90
N HIS A 471 3.90 7.28 -15.82
CA HIS A 471 3.71 6.70 -14.49
C HIS A 471 2.94 7.63 -13.56
N ASP A 472 2.32 7.05 -12.54
CA ASP A 472 1.58 7.78 -11.52
C ASP A 472 2.44 8.02 -10.28
N GLN A 473 2.58 9.28 -9.89
CA GLN A 473 3.21 9.69 -8.64
C GLN A 473 2.14 9.89 -7.56
N THR A 474 1.54 8.81 -7.11
CA THR A 474 0.38 8.84 -6.19
C THR A 474 0.63 9.63 -4.91
N LYS A 475 1.88 9.67 -4.40
CA LYS A 475 2.23 10.40 -3.17
C LYS A 475 2.11 11.92 -3.32
N VAL A 476 2.37 12.44 -4.50
CA VAL A 476 2.33 13.89 -4.79
C VAL A 476 1.11 14.30 -5.62
N GLY A 477 0.30 13.31 -6.05
CA GLY A 477 -0.93 13.56 -6.80
C GLY A 477 -0.69 13.94 -8.26
N ASN A 478 0.48 13.63 -8.81
CA ASN A 478 0.78 13.81 -10.22
C ASN A 478 0.51 12.49 -10.94
N PHE A 479 -0.49 12.48 -11.79
CA PHE A 479 -0.90 11.31 -12.58
C PHE A 479 -0.43 11.49 -14.02
N ASP A 480 -0.14 10.37 -14.70
CA ASP A 480 0.35 10.33 -16.07
C ASP A 480 1.62 11.19 -16.31
N ALA A 481 2.51 11.25 -15.31
CA ALA A 481 3.77 11.95 -15.47
C ALA A 481 4.66 11.22 -16.49
N ALA A 482 5.05 11.93 -17.55
CA ALA A 482 5.92 11.39 -18.59
C ALA A 482 7.39 11.68 -18.28
N ILE A 483 8.25 10.70 -18.49
CA ILE A 483 9.71 10.90 -18.49
C ILE A 483 10.32 10.20 -19.69
N ARG A 484 11.43 10.75 -20.18
CA ARG A 484 12.26 10.10 -21.19
C ARG A 484 13.06 8.98 -20.53
N ILE A 485 13.17 7.85 -21.22
CA ILE A 485 13.96 6.69 -20.81
C ILE A 485 14.94 6.28 -21.92
N PRO A 486 16.02 5.56 -21.59
CA PRO A 486 16.90 4.95 -22.60
C PRO A 486 16.15 3.89 -23.43
N GLU A 487 16.56 3.68 -24.68
CA GLU A 487 15.99 2.68 -25.58
C GLU A 487 16.04 1.28 -24.95
N ARG A 488 17.18 0.90 -24.36
CA ARG A 488 17.31 -0.38 -23.64
C ARG A 488 16.20 -0.61 -22.62
N LEU A 489 15.87 0.38 -21.79
CA LEU A 489 14.77 0.21 -20.81
C LEU A 489 13.42 0.13 -21.50
N HIS A 490 13.23 0.89 -22.59
CA HIS A 490 12.02 0.80 -23.40
C HIS A 490 11.84 -0.64 -23.92
N ASP A 491 12.89 -1.26 -24.46
CA ASP A 491 12.85 -2.62 -25.01
C ASP A 491 12.56 -3.66 -23.91
N VAL A 492 13.21 -3.57 -22.76
CA VAL A 492 12.95 -4.44 -21.60
C VAL A 492 11.48 -4.37 -21.19
N LEU A 493 10.93 -3.16 -21.08
CA LEU A 493 9.53 -2.99 -20.67
C LEU A 493 8.54 -3.35 -21.79
N ALA A 494 8.90 -3.17 -23.07
CA ALA A 494 8.10 -3.63 -24.20
C ALA A 494 8.01 -5.16 -24.24
N GLU A 495 9.13 -5.84 -23.99
CA GLU A 495 9.13 -7.30 -23.82
C GLU A 495 8.26 -7.73 -22.64
N ARG A 496 8.29 -7.01 -21.52
CA ARG A 496 7.39 -7.26 -20.40
C ARG A 496 5.91 -7.05 -20.75
N GLN A 497 5.60 -6.02 -21.55
CA GLN A 497 4.24 -5.83 -22.09
C GLN A 497 3.78 -7.06 -22.90
N ARG A 498 4.66 -7.58 -23.77
CA ARG A 498 4.37 -8.77 -24.58
C ARG A 498 4.11 -9.99 -23.68
N LYS A 499 5.01 -10.29 -22.74
CA LYS A 499 4.88 -11.41 -21.80
C LYS A 499 3.60 -11.32 -20.96
N THR A 500 3.20 -10.12 -20.56
CA THR A 500 1.96 -9.90 -19.80
C THR A 500 0.72 -10.16 -20.64
N LEU A 501 0.72 -9.76 -21.92
CA LEU A 501 -0.37 -10.08 -22.85
C LEU A 501 -0.46 -11.58 -23.17
N ASP A 502 0.67 -12.23 -23.39
CA ASP A 502 0.72 -13.66 -23.67
C ASP A 502 0.17 -14.47 -22.50
N ARG A 503 0.51 -14.08 -21.28
CA ARG A 503 -0.04 -14.69 -20.04
C ARG A 503 -1.55 -14.48 -19.94
N PHE A 504 -2.03 -13.26 -20.15
CA PHE A 504 -3.46 -12.98 -20.13
C PHE A 504 -4.18 -13.83 -21.20
N THR A 505 -3.62 -13.89 -22.41
CA THR A 505 -4.22 -14.67 -23.50
C THR A 505 -4.23 -16.18 -23.20
N ALA A 506 -3.17 -16.69 -22.58
CA ALA A 506 -3.10 -18.09 -22.16
C ALA A 506 -4.12 -18.44 -21.07
N GLU A 507 -4.37 -17.51 -20.14
CA GLU A 507 -5.31 -17.72 -19.05
C GLU A 507 -6.78 -17.58 -19.50
N HIS A 508 -7.09 -16.66 -20.43
CA HIS A 508 -8.46 -16.33 -20.82
C HIS A 508 -8.89 -16.93 -22.17
N GLY A 509 -7.94 -17.40 -23.00
CA GLY A 509 -8.21 -17.90 -24.34
C GLY A 509 -8.49 -16.83 -25.40
N TYR A 510 -8.40 -15.53 -25.05
CA TYR A 510 -8.57 -14.41 -25.98
C TYR A 510 -7.60 -13.27 -25.67
N ARG A 511 -7.31 -12.43 -26.67
CA ARG A 511 -6.51 -11.22 -26.47
C ARG A 511 -7.35 -10.10 -25.86
N PRO A 512 -6.83 -9.36 -24.84
CA PRO A 512 -7.60 -8.29 -24.21
C PRO A 512 -7.94 -7.18 -25.19
N THR A 513 -9.14 -6.64 -25.07
CA THR A 513 -9.62 -5.47 -25.82
C THR A 513 -8.82 -4.21 -25.47
N GLY A 514 -8.96 -3.13 -26.26
CA GLY A 514 -8.31 -1.85 -25.96
C GLY A 514 -8.64 -1.31 -24.55
N ALA A 515 -9.91 -1.41 -24.16
CA ALA A 515 -10.37 -0.97 -22.84
C ALA A 515 -9.82 -1.84 -21.70
N GLU A 516 -9.70 -3.15 -21.90
CA GLU A 516 -9.09 -4.05 -20.93
C GLU A 516 -7.58 -3.79 -20.81
N ARG A 517 -6.87 -3.61 -21.94
CA ARG A 517 -5.43 -3.30 -21.96
C ARG A 517 -5.10 -2.02 -21.20
N ALA A 518 -5.89 -0.96 -21.34
CA ALA A 518 -5.69 0.28 -20.60
C ALA A 518 -5.83 0.13 -19.07
N ARG A 519 -6.48 -0.94 -18.61
CA ARG A 519 -6.65 -1.26 -17.19
C ARG A 519 -5.66 -2.29 -16.66
N LEU A 520 -4.98 -3.03 -17.53
CA LEU A 520 -4.02 -4.05 -17.13
C LEU A 520 -2.83 -3.42 -16.37
N ALA A 521 -2.36 -4.10 -15.34
CA ALA A 521 -1.07 -3.80 -14.75
C ALA A 521 0.05 -4.33 -15.66
N LEU A 522 1.18 -3.62 -15.74
CA LEU A 522 2.38 -4.12 -16.44
C LEU A 522 2.98 -5.33 -15.70
N PHE A 523 2.93 -5.31 -14.37
CA PHE A 523 3.40 -6.36 -13.47
C PHE A 523 2.23 -6.95 -12.67
N PRO A 524 1.33 -7.73 -13.29
CA PRO A 524 0.16 -8.26 -12.61
C PRO A 524 0.53 -9.37 -11.62
N THR A 525 -0.11 -9.37 -10.45
CA THR A 525 -0.02 -10.51 -9.54
C THR A 525 -0.82 -11.69 -10.09
N THR A 526 -0.32 -12.91 -9.89
CA THR A 526 -1.04 -14.15 -10.25
C THR A 526 -2.05 -14.56 -9.19
N HIS A 527 -1.99 -13.95 -7.99
CA HIS A 527 -2.86 -14.35 -6.89
C HIS A 527 -4.17 -13.57 -6.91
N ARG A 528 -5.29 -14.25 -7.18
CA ARG A 528 -6.66 -13.68 -7.16
C ARG A 528 -6.83 -12.42 -8.02
N ASN A 529 -6.31 -12.46 -9.21
CA ASN A 529 -6.31 -11.34 -10.15
C ASN A 529 -6.74 -11.80 -11.55
N PRO A 530 -7.96 -12.33 -11.70
CA PRO A 530 -8.43 -12.84 -12.99
C PRO A 530 -8.38 -11.78 -14.09
N ASP A 531 -8.65 -10.51 -13.75
CA ASP A 531 -8.67 -9.42 -14.73
C ASP A 531 -7.29 -8.83 -15.06
N GLY A 532 -6.20 -9.29 -14.42
CA GLY A 532 -4.85 -8.77 -14.62
C GLY A 532 -4.64 -7.32 -14.16
N ILE A 533 -5.59 -6.72 -13.44
CA ILE A 533 -5.59 -5.29 -13.07
C ILE A 533 -4.74 -5.03 -11.82
N VAL A 534 -4.63 -6.02 -10.93
CA VAL A 534 -3.93 -5.86 -9.67
C VAL A 534 -2.43 -6.08 -9.87
N SER A 535 -1.64 -5.06 -9.57
CA SER A 535 -0.18 -5.13 -9.64
C SER A 535 0.42 -5.90 -8.46
N LEU A 536 1.65 -6.36 -8.65
CA LEU A 536 2.49 -6.93 -7.59
C LEU A 536 2.63 -5.96 -6.41
N THR A 537 2.79 -6.52 -5.22
CA THR A 537 2.95 -5.72 -4.01
C THR A 537 4.41 -5.42 -3.71
N HIS A 538 4.65 -4.33 -2.99
CA HIS A 538 5.97 -4.00 -2.46
C HIS A 538 6.56 -5.14 -1.59
N GLN A 539 5.71 -5.85 -0.81
CA GLN A 539 6.14 -6.99 -0.01
C GLN A 539 6.61 -8.17 -0.88
N TRP A 540 5.95 -8.41 -2.01
CA TRP A 540 6.38 -9.42 -2.98
C TRP A 540 7.79 -9.12 -3.50
N PHE A 541 8.07 -7.86 -3.86
CA PHE A 541 9.39 -7.44 -4.32
C PHE A 541 10.45 -7.60 -3.22
N TYR A 542 10.16 -7.10 -2.02
CA TYR A 542 11.10 -7.15 -0.89
C TYR A 542 11.45 -8.56 -0.44
N SER A 543 10.51 -9.49 -0.49
CA SER A 543 10.73 -10.89 -0.10
C SER A 543 11.73 -11.62 -1.00
N ARG A 544 12.00 -11.09 -2.20
CA ARG A 544 12.97 -11.63 -3.17
C ARG A 544 14.25 -10.80 -3.25
N PHE A 545 14.10 -9.49 -3.21
CA PHE A 545 15.22 -8.55 -3.25
C PHE A 545 16.17 -8.74 -2.07
N ARG A 546 15.63 -8.92 -0.87
CA ARG A 546 16.45 -9.06 0.32
C ARG A 546 17.35 -10.31 0.31
N PRO A 547 16.82 -11.53 0.09
CA PRO A 547 17.66 -12.71 -0.03
C PRO A 547 18.72 -12.62 -1.15
N TRP A 548 18.37 -11.96 -2.27
CA TRP A 548 19.30 -11.72 -3.35
C TRP A 548 20.48 -10.83 -2.90
N VAL A 549 20.22 -9.70 -2.26
CA VAL A 549 21.29 -8.80 -1.74
C VAL A 549 22.08 -9.49 -0.63
N ASP A 550 21.41 -10.20 0.27
CA ASP A 550 22.08 -10.94 1.34
C ASP A 550 23.01 -12.06 0.77
N GLY A 551 22.62 -12.69 -0.35
CA GLY A 551 23.44 -13.69 -1.06
C GLY A 551 24.66 -13.13 -1.77
N LEU A 552 24.71 -11.80 -2.02
CA LEU A 552 25.89 -11.14 -2.59
C LEU A 552 26.93 -10.69 -1.53
N ASP A 553 26.66 -10.94 -0.25
CA ASP A 553 27.49 -10.55 0.90
C ASP A 553 27.94 -9.09 0.92
N LEU A 554 27.11 -8.21 0.38
CA LEU A 554 27.38 -6.77 0.28
C LEU A 554 27.03 -5.99 1.55
N GLY A 555 26.29 -6.62 2.49
CA GLY A 555 25.72 -5.98 3.67
C GLY A 555 24.26 -5.56 3.48
N HIS A 556 23.74 -4.72 4.38
CA HIS A 556 22.32 -4.36 4.40
C HIS A 556 22.02 -3.14 3.54
N TYR A 557 21.43 -3.36 2.37
CA TYR A 557 20.98 -2.32 1.45
C TYR A 557 19.47 -2.43 1.17
N VAL A 558 18.88 -1.28 0.81
CA VAL A 558 17.46 -1.18 0.51
C VAL A 558 17.23 -0.55 -0.87
N PRO A 559 16.21 -0.97 -1.63
CA PRO A 559 15.98 -0.51 -3.01
C PRO A 559 15.85 1.02 -3.14
N ARG A 560 15.41 1.70 -2.08
CA ARG A 560 15.27 3.15 -2.08
C ARG A 560 16.62 3.88 -2.26
N GLN A 561 17.73 3.24 -1.94
CA GLN A 561 19.06 3.80 -2.13
C GLN A 561 19.41 3.99 -3.61
N ALA A 562 18.86 3.17 -4.53
CA ALA A 562 18.99 3.35 -5.97
C ALA A 562 18.62 4.78 -6.42
N ARG A 563 17.50 5.30 -5.89
CA ARG A 563 17.07 6.67 -6.19
C ARG A 563 18.06 7.71 -5.63
N HIS A 564 18.66 7.45 -4.48
CA HIS A 564 19.66 8.35 -3.91
C HIS A 564 20.97 8.28 -4.70
N THR A 565 21.37 7.08 -5.13
CA THR A 565 22.51 6.87 -6.01
C THR A 565 22.34 7.63 -7.32
N LEU A 566 21.20 7.47 -7.99
CA LEU A 566 20.88 8.20 -9.22
C LEU A 566 20.94 9.72 -9.01
N ALA A 567 20.28 10.23 -7.95
CA ALA A 567 20.28 11.66 -7.66
C ALA A 567 21.68 12.21 -7.41
N THR A 568 22.50 11.50 -6.63
CA THR A 568 23.90 11.87 -6.34
C THR A 568 24.74 11.87 -7.62
N SER A 569 24.53 10.90 -8.50
CA SER A 569 25.30 10.80 -9.74
C SER A 569 24.86 11.81 -10.78
N LEU A 570 23.58 12.16 -10.83
CA LEU A 570 23.11 13.29 -11.63
C LEU A 570 23.77 14.60 -11.16
N LEU A 571 23.90 14.83 -9.84
CA LEU A 571 24.64 15.97 -9.30
C LEU A 571 26.12 15.94 -9.69
N ARG A 572 26.79 14.79 -9.52
CA ARG A 572 28.19 14.61 -9.94
C ARG A 572 28.40 14.83 -11.44
N ALA A 573 27.36 14.57 -12.24
CA ALA A 573 27.35 14.82 -13.67
C ALA A 573 27.02 16.26 -14.05
N GLY A 574 26.78 17.17 -13.07
CA GLY A 574 26.49 18.56 -13.29
C GLY A 574 25.00 18.91 -13.42
N ALA A 575 24.09 18.02 -13.07
CA ALA A 575 22.65 18.35 -13.04
C ALA A 575 22.31 19.28 -11.87
N THR A 576 21.57 20.35 -12.11
CA THR A 576 21.12 21.23 -11.04
C THR A 576 20.07 20.54 -10.14
N LEU A 577 19.92 21.01 -8.90
CA LEU A 577 18.91 20.49 -7.97
C LEU A 577 17.50 20.59 -8.55
N THR A 578 17.22 21.65 -9.29
CA THR A 578 15.93 21.86 -9.95
C THR A 578 15.67 20.79 -11.01
N HIS A 579 16.67 20.44 -11.81
CA HIS A 579 16.56 19.37 -12.81
C HIS A 579 16.34 18.01 -12.15
N ILE A 580 17.12 17.68 -11.11
CA ILE A 580 16.97 16.44 -10.36
C ILE A 580 15.59 16.37 -9.70
N ARG A 581 15.14 17.47 -9.12
CA ARG A 581 13.85 17.59 -8.46
C ARG A 581 12.71 17.34 -9.47
N ARG A 582 12.75 18.00 -10.63
CA ARG A 582 11.78 17.83 -11.72
C ARG A 582 11.80 16.39 -12.26
N TYR A 583 12.98 15.86 -12.55
CA TYR A 583 13.15 14.52 -13.07
C TYR A 583 12.64 13.46 -12.08
N LEU A 584 13.00 13.56 -10.80
CA LEU A 584 12.57 12.63 -9.77
C LEU A 584 11.13 12.88 -9.26
N GLY A 585 10.45 13.96 -9.68
CA GLY A 585 9.11 14.31 -9.21
C GLY A 585 9.09 14.61 -7.72
N GLN A 586 10.03 15.41 -7.23
CA GLN A 586 10.08 15.88 -5.85
C GLN A 586 9.44 17.27 -5.77
N VAL A 587 8.61 17.50 -4.75
CA VAL A 587 7.86 18.77 -4.61
C VAL A 587 8.55 19.76 -3.68
N SER A 588 9.51 19.32 -2.86
CA SER A 588 10.13 20.12 -1.81
C SER A 588 11.62 20.36 -2.05
N ASP A 589 12.05 21.61 -1.97
CA ASP A 589 13.46 22.03 -2.03
C ASP A 589 14.29 21.32 -0.95
N ARG A 590 13.76 21.26 0.25
CA ARG A 590 14.37 20.55 1.38
C ARG A 590 14.71 19.08 1.09
N MET A 591 14.00 18.44 0.16
CA MET A 591 14.33 17.07 -0.27
C MET A 591 15.48 17.04 -1.27
N ALA A 592 15.68 18.11 -2.03
CA ALA A 592 16.77 18.23 -3.00
C ALA A 592 18.08 18.70 -2.33
N GLU A 593 18.01 19.58 -1.34
CA GLU A 593 19.16 20.06 -0.54
C GLU A 593 19.99 18.95 0.09
N HIS A 594 19.40 17.78 0.36
CA HIS A 594 20.11 16.62 0.86
C HIS A 594 21.19 16.08 -0.08
N TYR A 595 21.11 16.42 -1.35
CA TYR A 595 22.08 15.97 -2.34
C TYR A 595 23.23 16.96 -2.50
N VAL A 596 23.05 18.23 -2.14
CA VAL A 596 24.07 19.29 -2.26
C VAL A 596 25.32 18.99 -1.43
N HIS A 597 25.13 18.39 -0.26
CA HIS A 597 26.25 18.06 0.64
C HIS A 597 27.14 16.90 0.13
N LEU A 598 26.77 16.27 -0.99
CA LEU A 598 27.45 15.09 -1.50
C LEU A 598 28.37 15.37 -2.71
N THR A 599 28.23 16.53 -3.34
CA THR A 599 29.04 16.89 -4.52
C THR A 599 29.29 18.39 -4.57
N SER A 600 30.55 18.79 -4.49
CA SER A 600 31.01 20.09 -4.98
C SER A 600 31.65 19.86 -6.34
N SER A 601 30.95 20.10 -7.45
CA SER A 601 31.65 20.28 -8.71
C SER A 601 32.00 21.78 -8.83
N ASP A 602 33.28 22.10 -8.75
CA ASP A 602 33.77 23.48 -8.81
C ASP A 602 33.31 24.22 -10.09
N LEU A 603 33.15 23.50 -11.19
CA LEU A 603 32.81 24.07 -12.49
C LEU A 603 31.30 24.51 -12.59
N GLU A 604 30.37 23.68 -12.11
CA GLU A 604 28.94 24.02 -12.12
C GLU A 604 28.67 25.22 -11.21
N ASN A 605 29.29 25.22 -10.02
CA ASN A 605 29.25 26.37 -9.14
C ASN A 605 29.73 27.65 -9.83
N VAL A 606 30.82 27.59 -10.60
CA VAL A 606 31.34 28.75 -11.33
C VAL A 606 30.38 29.20 -12.41
N LEU A 607 29.78 28.28 -13.18
CA LEU A 607 28.81 28.59 -14.23
C LEU A 607 27.45 29.10 -13.69
N GLN A 608 27.00 28.58 -12.57
CA GLN A 608 25.79 29.07 -11.90
C GLN A 608 25.92 30.50 -11.39
N HIS A 609 27.11 31.03 -11.33
CA HIS A 609 27.42 32.33 -10.80
C HIS A 609 27.69 33.40 -11.88
N VAL A 610 27.66 33.04 -13.16
CA VAL A 610 27.66 34.01 -14.28
C VAL A 610 26.21 34.34 -14.58
N TRP A 611 25.77 35.55 -14.20
CA TRP A 611 24.39 35.99 -14.33
C TRP A 611 24.30 37.18 -15.24
N VAL A 612 23.30 37.16 -16.13
CA VAL A 612 22.94 38.30 -16.96
C VAL A 612 21.49 38.69 -16.74
N ALA A 613 21.20 39.93 -16.95
CA ALA A 613 19.86 40.51 -16.90
C ALA A 613 18.90 39.77 -17.84
N GLY A 614 17.73 39.40 -17.33
CA GLY A 614 16.73 38.64 -18.08
C GLY A 614 15.97 39.45 -19.12
N PRO A 615 15.10 38.79 -19.89
CA PRO A 615 14.38 39.41 -21.03
C PRO A 615 13.50 40.62 -20.66
N GLY A 616 12.93 40.62 -19.44
CA GLY A 616 12.03 41.69 -18.97
C GLY A 616 12.71 42.93 -18.41
N THR A 617 14.05 42.95 -18.38
CA THR A 617 14.82 44.10 -17.88
C THR A 617 14.99 45.20 -18.94
N ALA A 618 15.40 46.42 -18.53
CA ALA A 618 15.67 47.51 -19.45
C ALA A 618 16.85 47.22 -20.39
N GLN A 619 17.82 46.42 -19.96
CA GLN A 619 18.99 46.02 -20.75
C GLN A 619 19.19 44.49 -20.67
N PRO A 620 18.42 43.70 -21.48
CA PRO A 620 18.56 42.26 -21.49
C PRO A 620 19.98 41.83 -21.89
N GLY A 621 20.54 40.85 -21.14
CA GLY A 621 21.87 40.33 -21.40
C GLY A 621 23.03 41.10 -20.73
N GLU A 622 22.77 42.19 -20.03
CA GLU A 622 23.77 42.92 -19.27
C GLU A 622 24.31 42.02 -18.13
N LEU A 623 25.64 41.94 -18.02
CA LEU A 623 26.27 41.16 -16.93
C LEU A 623 26.00 41.87 -15.59
N LEU A 624 25.40 41.18 -14.65
CA LEU A 624 25.05 41.68 -13.32
C LEU A 624 26.27 41.69 -12.39
N ALA A 625 27.32 42.38 -12.82
CA ALA A 625 28.53 42.62 -12.00
C ALA A 625 28.76 44.13 -11.97
N GLY A 626 28.76 44.73 -10.79
CA GLY A 626 29.09 46.15 -10.64
C GLY A 626 30.47 46.48 -11.23
N ASP A 627 30.52 47.57 -11.99
CA ASP A 627 31.65 48.19 -12.66
C ASP A 627 32.42 47.36 -13.71
N ALA A 628 32.69 47.99 -14.84
CA ALA A 628 33.16 47.52 -16.14
C ALA A 628 34.58 46.91 -16.18
N THR A 629 35.06 46.28 -15.12
CA THR A 629 36.31 45.53 -15.09
C THR A 629 36.03 44.04 -15.07
N PRO A 630 36.74 43.17 -15.84
CA PRO A 630 36.54 41.74 -15.80
C PRO A 630 36.82 41.22 -14.37
N LEU A 631 35.79 40.66 -13.74
CA LEU A 631 35.87 40.10 -12.40
C LEU A 631 36.88 38.95 -12.37
N THR A 632 37.73 38.94 -11.37
CA THR A 632 38.52 37.77 -11.09
C THR A 632 37.62 36.63 -10.63
N ARG A 633 38.02 35.38 -10.84
CA ARG A 633 37.25 34.17 -10.41
C ARG A 633 36.81 34.25 -8.93
N ALA A 634 37.62 34.82 -8.05
CA ALA A 634 37.30 35.00 -6.63
C ALA A 634 36.23 36.09 -6.40
N GLN A 635 36.26 37.17 -7.18
CA GLN A 635 35.24 38.25 -7.10
C GLN A 635 33.88 37.79 -7.65
N ALA A 636 33.88 37.02 -8.74
CA ALA A 636 32.68 36.42 -9.28
C ALA A 636 32.07 35.42 -8.25
N GLN A 637 32.87 34.63 -7.59
CA GLN A 637 32.39 33.74 -6.52
C GLN A 637 31.83 34.50 -5.32
N ALA A 638 32.45 35.60 -4.90
CA ALA A 638 31.95 36.41 -3.77
C ALA A 638 30.60 37.06 -4.07
N LEU A 639 30.47 37.67 -5.27
CA LEU A 639 29.21 38.26 -5.73
C LEU A 639 28.09 37.23 -5.83
N ALA A 640 28.42 36.10 -6.32
CA ALA A 640 27.53 34.98 -6.52
C ALA A 640 26.99 34.37 -5.21
N VAL A 641 27.82 34.27 -4.17
CA VAL A 641 27.36 33.86 -2.84
C VAL A 641 26.34 34.85 -2.28
N ASP A 642 26.49 36.15 -2.54
CA ASP A 642 25.53 37.15 -2.08
C ASP A 642 24.22 37.10 -2.88
N LEU A 643 24.29 36.96 -4.19
CA LEU A 643 23.10 36.80 -5.04
C LEU A 643 22.36 35.49 -4.83
N SER A 644 23.06 34.36 -4.63
CA SER A 644 22.43 33.07 -4.36
C SER A 644 21.64 33.04 -3.05
N ARG A 645 22.03 33.85 -2.08
CA ARG A 645 21.27 34.03 -0.83
C ARG A 645 19.99 34.83 -1.00
N ARG A 646 19.87 35.60 -2.09
CA ARG A 646 18.77 36.55 -2.36
C ARG A 646 17.92 36.13 -3.56
N SER A 647 18.11 34.94 -4.11
CA SER A 647 17.40 34.49 -5.31
C SER A 647 16.73 33.14 -5.14
N THR A 648 15.69 32.92 -5.94
CA THR A 648 14.96 31.65 -6.00
C THR A 648 15.13 31.03 -7.39
N PRO A 649 15.52 29.76 -7.53
CA PRO A 649 15.61 29.10 -8.83
C PRO A 649 14.29 29.15 -9.60
N ALA A 650 14.38 29.55 -10.86
CA ALA A 650 13.28 29.61 -11.83
C ALA A 650 13.63 28.78 -13.08
N GLU A 651 12.72 28.62 -14.03
CA GLU A 651 12.98 27.86 -15.25
C GLU A 651 13.99 28.60 -16.16
N GLY A 652 15.19 28.04 -16.26
CA GLY A 652 16.29 28.59 -17.09
C GLY A 652 17.08 29.72 -16.44
N GLY A 653 16.96 29.92 -15.13
CA GLY A 653 17.68 30.95 -14.40
C GLY A 653 17.22 31.14 -12.98
N PHE A 654 17.29 32.35 -12.45
CA PHE A 654 16.91 32.66 -11.08
C PHE A 654 15.99 33.88 -11.01
N CYS A 655 15.10 33.88 -10.02
CA CYS A 655 14.26 35.01 -9.68
C CYS A 655 14.84 35.74 -8.48
N THR A 656 15.11 37.05 -8.61
CA THR A 656 15.60 37.89 -7.53
C THR A 656 14.49 38.55 -6.71
N PHE A 657 13.21 38.31 -7.05
CA PHE A 657 12.08 38.78 -6.27
C PHE A 657 11.98 38.03 -4.93
N GLN A 658 11.87 38.80 -3.86
CA GLN A 658 11.75 38.25 -2.50
C GLN A 658 10.40 38.68 -1.87
N PRO A 659 9.42 37.77 -1.77
CA PRO A 659 8.11 38.07 -1.18
C PRO A 659 8.17 38.65 0.25
N VAL A 660 9.18 38.26 1.03
CA VAL A 660 9.36 38.72 2.41
C VAL A 660 9.87 40.17 2.49
N VAL A 661 10.63 40.63 1.49
CA VAL A 661 11.23 41.95 1.44
C VAL A 661 10.34 42.92 0.64
N GLU A 662 9.79 42.43 -0.45
CA GLU A 662 9.03 43.25 -1.42
C GLU A 662 7.51 43.18 -1.19
N GLY A 663 7.06 42.35 -0.26
CA GLY A 663 5.67 42.28 0.24
C GLY A 663 4.67 41.69 -0.77
N GLY A 664 4.25 40.43 -0.56
CA GLY A 664 3.15 39.85 -1.34
C GLY A 664 3.54 38.77 -2.33
N ALA A 665 2.61 38.45 -3.25
CA ALA A 665 2.82 37.44 -4.30
C ALA A 665 3.58 38.06 -5.49
N CYS A 666 4.17 37.23 -6.34
CA CYS A 666 4.85 37.66 -7.57
C CYS A 666 3.93 38.54 -8.43
N PRO A 667 4.27 39.81 -8.68
CA PRO A 667 3.42 40.71 -9.45
C PRO A 667 3.26 40.32 -10.93
N TRP A 668 4.15 39.49 -11.45
CA TRP A 668 4.15 39.04 -12.86
C TRP A 668 3.46 37.67 -13.04
N ASN A 669 2.77 37.13 -12.01
CA ASN A 669 2.11 35.82 -12.06
C ASN A 669 2.99 34.68 -12.60
N LEU A 670 4.29 34.72 -12.28
CA LEU A 670 5.31 33.75 -12.74
C LEU A 670 5.63 33.89 -14.26
N ASP A 671 5.23 34.95 -14.92
CA ASP A 671 5.70 35.28 -16.28
C ASP A 671 7.12 35.85 -16.24
N CYS A 672 8.10 34.95 -16.17
CA CYS A 672 9.52 35.30 -16.06
C CYS A 672 10.06 35.99 -17.34
N HIS A 673 9.41 35.86 -18.50
CA HIS A 673 9.84 36.51 -19.73
C HIS A 673 9.60 38.03 -19.72
N ASN A 674 8.59 38.48 -19.03
CA ASN A 674 8.26 39.89 -18.92
C ASN A 674 8.65 40.50 -17.56
N CYS A 675 9.42 39.73 -16.75
CA CYS A 675 9.80 40.10 -15.38
C CYS A 675 11.19 40.74 -15.32
N ASP A 676 11.28 41.92 -14.69
CA ASP A 676 12.57 42.62 -14.46
C ASP A 676 13.41 42.00 -13.32
N LYS A 677 12.90 41.03 -12.60
CA LYS A 677 13.58 40.33 -11.51
C LYS A 677 14.11 38.94 -11.93
N PHE A 678 13.94 38.58 -13.20
CA PHE A 678 14.45 37.30 -13.70
C PHE A 678 15.86 37.50 -14.28
N VAL A 679 16.75 36.55 -13.99
CA VAL A 679 18.14 36.55 -14.47
C VAL A 679 18.50 35.18 -15.08
N LEU A 680 19.28 35.21 -16.17
CA LEU A 680 19.79 34.01 -16.82
C LEU A 680 21.11 33.60 -16.16
N SER A 681 21.34 32.26 -15.99
CA SER A 681 22.57 31.73 -15.45
C SER A 681 23.41 31.03 -16.53
N GLY A 682 24.74 31.06 -16.38
CA GLY A 682 25.66 30.40 -17.29
C GLY A 682 25.48 28.89 -17.35
N ALA A 683 24.99 28.26 -16.28
CA ALA A 683 24.67 26.84 -16.26
C ALA A 683 23.46 26.50 -17.13
N ASP A 684 22.61 27.46 -17.46
CA ASP A 684 21.39 27.27 -18.27
C ASP A 684 21.55 27.64 -19.73
N LEU A 685 22.78 27.99 -20.18
CA LEU A 685 23.05 28.46 -21.55
C LEU A 685 22.49 27.48 -22.60
N LEU A 686 22.72 26.20 -22.45
CA LEU A 686 22.26 25.21 -23.43
C LEU A 686 20.73 25.13 -23.53
N TYR A 687 20.02 25.36 -22.41
CA TYR A 687 18.57 25.50 -22.40
C TYR A 687 18.13 26.69 -23.27
N TRP A 688 18.76 27.84 -23.08
CA TRP A 688 18.38 29.03 -23.81
C TRP A 688 18.70 28.94 -25.29
N ARG A 689 19.81 28.29 -25.66
CA ARG A 689 20.13 27.99 -27.06
C ARG A 689 19.07 27.12 -27.73
N ARG A 690 18.64 26.07 -27.05
CA ARG A 690 17.57 25.19 -27.55
C ARG A 690 16.24 25.92 -27.64
N LYS A 691 15.94 26.75 -26.68
CA LYS A 691 14.73 27.58 -26.70
C LYS A 691 14.73 28.56 -27.84
N ARG A 692 15.85 29.23 -28.10
CA ARG A 692 16.06 30.07 -29.28
C ARG A 692 15.81 29.32 -30.59
N GLU A 693 16.34 28.15 -30.73
CA GLU A 693 16.13 27.30 -31.91
C GLU A 693 14.67 26.88 -32.07
N GLN A 694 14.01 26.52 -30.99
CA GLN A 694 12.58 26.19 -31.01
C GLN A 694 11.73 27.40 -31.46
N TRP A 695 12.02 28.61 -30.97
CA TRP A 695 11.32 29.83 -31.39
C TRP A 695 11.59 30.18 -32.85
N ARG A 696 12.81 29.98 -33.31
CA ARG A 696 13.16 30.14 -34.72
C ARG A 696 12.32 29.21 -35.60
N LEU A 697 12.25 27.92 -35.27
CA LEU A 697 11.44 26.94 -36.00
C LEU A 697 9.93 27.28 -35.94
N LEU A 698 9.43 27.82 -34.83
CA LEU A 698 8.04 28.25 -34.72
C LEU A 698 7.76 29.45 -35.62
N ALA A 699 8.68 30.42 -35.68
CA ALA A 699 8.54 31.59 -36.57
C ALA A 699 8.64 31.20 -38.04
N GLU A 700 9.58 30.30 -38.42
CA GLU A 700 9.71 29.77 -39.79
C GLU A 700 8.49 28.91 -40.21
N GLY A 701 7.81 28.27 -39.26
CA GLY A 701 6.58 27.51 -39.51
C GLY A 701 5.29 28.31 -39.32
N ALA A 702 5.38 29.62 -39.15
CA ALA A 702 4.21 30.47 -38.94
C ALA A 702 3.28 30.50 -40.17
N PRO A 703 1.97 30.59 -39.99
CA PRO A 703 1.02 30.53 -41.10
C PRO A 703 1.06 31.77 -42.01
N ASP A 704 1.59 32.86 -41.52
CA ASP A 704 1.73 34.15 -42.24
C ASP A 704 2.90 34.98 -41.69
N ASP A 705 3.35 35.96 -42.51
CA ASP A 705 4.48 36.84 -42.17
C ASP A 705 4.18 37.71 -40.94
N ALA A 706 2.95 38.09 -40.71
CA ALA A 706 2.57 38.90 -39.55
C ALA A 706 2.72 38.14 -38.23
N THR A 707 2.39 36.87 -38.25
CA THR A 707 2.59 35.96 -37.12
C THR A 707 4.08 35.67 -36.91
N ALA A 708 4.85 35.49 -37.98
CA ALA A 708 6.30 35.32 -37.89
C ALA A 708 6.97 36.57 -37.28
N ASP A 709 6.62 37.77 -37.75
CA ASP A 709 7.12 39.05 -37.23
C ASP A 709 6.70 39.29 -35.76
N TYR A 710 5.51 38.84 -35.37
CA TYR A 710 5.08 38.88 -33.97
C TYR A 710 5.96 37.97 -33.11
N LEU A 711 6.20 36.74 -33.52
CA LEU A 711 7.02 35.78 -32.78
C LEU A 711 8.47 36.29 -32.65
N HIS A 712 9.06 36.87 -33.72
CA HIS A 712 10.40 37.44 -33.67
C HIS A 712 10.47 38.61 -32.69
N ARG A 713 9.52 39.56 -32.73
CA ARG A 713 9.48 40.70 -31.80
C ARG A 713 9.25 40.28 -30.36
N TYR A 714 8.41 39.26 -30.12
CA TYR A 714 8.17 38.75 -28.78
C TYR A 714 9.43 38.10 -28.19
N PHE A 715 10.19 37.38 -29.01
CA PHE A 715 11.38 36.65 -28.54
C PHE A 715 12.66 37.52 -28.56
N GLU A 716 12.66 38.66 -29.19
CA GLU A 716 13.86 39.54 -29.34
C GLU A 716 14.54 39.87 -27.99
N PRO A 717 13.84 40.25 -26.91
CA PRO A 717 14.49 40.52 -25.62
C PRO A 717 15.19 39.27 -25.06
N THR A 718 14.60 38.08 -25.25
CA THR A 718 15.20 36.83 -24.82
C THR A 718 16.43 36.48 -25.65
N ALA A 719 16.39 36.72 -26.97
CA ALA A 719 17.55 36.53 -27.84
C ALA A 719 18.73 37.42 -27.39
N ARG A 720 18.48 38.69 -27.10
CA ARG A 720 19.48 39.63 -26.57
C ARG A 720 20.07 39.15 -25.22
N ALA A 721 19.21 38.65 -24.32
CA ALA A 721 19.66 38.10 -23.04
C ALA A 721 20.57 36.86 -23.23
N ILE A 722 20.24 36.00 -24.20
CA ILE A 722 21.07 34.84 -24.55
C ILE A 722 22.41 35.27 -25.13
N ASP A 723 22.44 36.23 -26.06
CA ASP A 723 23.66 36.76 -26.68
C ASP A 723 24.59 37.41 -25.62
N GLY A 724 23.99 38.15 -24.67
CA GLY A 724 24.69 38.70 -23.54
C GLY A 724 25.32 37.61 -22.62
N LEU A 725 24.59 36.55 -22.36
CA LEU A 725 25.09 35.41 -21.57
C LEU A 725 26.24 34.71 -22.29
N GLU A 726 26.13 34.47 -23.61
CA GLU A 726 27.20 33.89 -24.41
C GLU A 726 28.45 34.76 -24.41
N SER A 727 28.27 36.10 -24.57
CA SER A 727 29.36 37.07 -24.54
C SER A 727 30.06 37.10 -23.18
N ALA A 728 29.29 37.07 -22.09
CA ALA A 728 29.83 37.06 -20.73
C ALA A 728 30.63 35.79 -20.46
N LEU A 729 30.11 34.62 -20.87
CA LEU A 729 30.81 33.33 -20.71
C LEU A 729 32.06 33.25 -21.58
N ALA A 730 32.03 33.78 -22.81
CA ALA A 730 33.21 33.85 -23.69
C ALA A 730 34.27 34.73 -23.09
N GLY A 731 33.90 35.91 -22.55
CA GLY A 731 34.83 36.84 -21.88
C GLY A 731 35.53 36.23 -20.63
N LEU A 732 34.87 35.28 -19.99
CA LEU A 732 35.38 34.51 -18.84
C LEU A 732 36.12 33.22 -19.24
N GLY A 733 36.17 32.87 -20.53
CA GLY A 733 36.73 31.60 -21.01
C GLY A 733 35.94 30.35 -20.60
N LEU A 734 34.64 30.50 -20.30
CA LEU A 734 33.79 29.42 -19.76
C LEU A 734 32.72 28.97 -20.78
N LEU A 735 32.72 29.53 -22.00
CA LEU A 735 31.65 29.27 -23.01
C LEU A 735 31.65 27.79 -23.42
N ASP A 736 32.81 27.21 -23.71
CA ASP A 736 32.93 25.81 -24.12
C ASP A 736 32.52 24.86 -23.00
N ASP A 737 32.84 25.16 -21.76
CA ASP A 737 32.42 24.39 -20.58
C ASP A 737 30.90 24.46 -20.37
N ALA A 738 30.31 25.64 -20.54
CA ALA A 738 28.87 25.83 -20.47
C ALA A 738 28.11 25.09 -21.57
N LEU A 739 28.68 25.03 -22.78
CA LEU A 739 28.14 24.27 -23.91
C LEU A 739 28.28 22.75 -23.75
N ALA A 740 29.34 22.30 -23.09
CA ALA A 740 29.52 20.88 -22.76
C ALA A 740 28.56 20.39 -21.65
N LEU A 741 28.00 21.33 -20.87
CA LEU A 741 27.14 21.03 -19.72
C LEU A 741 25.69 20.73 -20.17
N ASP A 742 25.46 19.62 -20.87
CA ASP A 742 24.10 19.18 -21.23
C ASP A 742 23.38 18.50 -20.07
N LEU A 743 22.82 19.30 -19.18
CA LEU A 743 22.07 18.86 -18.01
C LEU A 743 20.69 18.26 -18.31
N ARG A 744 20.31 18.12 -19.60
CA ARG A 744 18.94 17.77 -20.00
C ARG A 744 18.80 16.51 -20.79
N LYS A 745 19.90 15.80 -21.04
CA LYS A 745 19.87 14.46 -21.56
C LYS A 745 19.94 13.47 -20.41
N PRO A 746 18.82 13.04 -19.82
CA PRO A 746 18.82 12.11 -18.71
C PRO A 746 19.63 10.84 -19.02
N GLN A 747 19.59 10.37 -20.27
CA GLN A 747 20.34 9.19 -20.69
C GLN A 747 21.86 9.32 -20.52
N ASP A 748 22.43 10.52 -20.67
CA ASP A 748 23.86 10.72 -20.51
C ASP A 748 24.27 10.64 -19.03
N TYR A 749 23.31 10.87 -18.12
CA TYR A 749 23.50 10.73 -16.68
C TYR A 749 23.38 9.28 -16.21
N PHE A 750 22.51 8.48 -16.81
CA PHE A 750 22.39 7.06 -16.49
C PHE A 750 23.69 6.30 -16.73
N HIS A 751 24.41 6.66 -17.78
CA HIS A 751 25.68 6.05 -18.10
C HIS A 751 26.77 6.27 -17.04
N ARG A 752 26.65 7.25 -16.16
CA ARG A 752 27.64 7.50 -15.11
C ARG A 752 27.34 6.78 -13.80
N VAL A 753 26.09 6.50 -13.50
CA VAL A 753 25.69 5.93 -12.20
C VAL A 753 25.84 4.42 -12.15
N TRP A 754 25.28 3.78 -13.15
CA TRP A 754 25.25 2.32 -13.31
C TRP A 754 26.18 1.90 -14.46
N SER A 755 27.09 2.80 -14.81
CA SER A 755 27.70 2.86 -16.12
C SER A 755 28.70 1.78 -16.41
N THR A 756 29.35 1.19 -15.41
CA THR A 756 30.43 0.23 -15.73
C THR A 756 29.83 -1.08 -16.22
N ALA A 757 28.77 -1.58 -15.59
CA ALA A 757 28.17 -2.85 -15.99
C ALA A 757 27.22 -2.69 -17.19
N PHE A 758 26.29 -1.73 -17.17
CA PHE A 758 25.34 -1.54 -18.28
C PHE A 758 26.02 -1.01 -19.55
N ARG A 759 27.03 -0.14 -19.40
CA ARG A 759 27.81 0.39 -20.54
C ARG A 759 28.74 -0.64 -21.15
N ALA A 760 29.32 -1.53 -20.35
CA ALA A 760 30.13 -2.63 -20.89
C ALA A 760 29.28 -3.61 -21.69
N ALA A 761 28.07 -3.93 -21.24
CA ALA A 761 27.12 -4.76 -21.96
C ALA A 761 26.64 -4.10 -23.27
N ASP A 762 26.30 -2.80 -23.24
CA ASP A 762 25.87 -2.05 -24.42
C ASP A 762 27.01 -1.90 -25.47
N LEU A 763 28.26 -1.74 -25.02
CA LEU A 763 29.43 -1.68 -25.92
C LEU A 763 29.79 -3.06 -26.49
N ALA A 764 29.65 -4.12 -25.70
CA ALA A 764 29.84 -5.48 -26.18
C ALA A 764 28.80 -5.83 -27.25
N GLN A 765 27.53 -5.52 -27.01
CA GLN A 765 26.45 -5.74 -27.97
C GLN A 765 26.60 -4.90 -29.24
N ALA A 766 27.04 -3.64 -29.11
CA ALA A 766 27.34 -2.79 -30.26
C ALA A 766 28.58 -3.28 -31.06
N ALA A 767 29.56 -3.92 -30.42
CA ALA A 767 30.72 -4.53 -31.09
C ALA A 767 30.29 -5.82 -31.82
N ASP A 768 29.46 -6.64 -31.21
CA ASP A 768 28.90 -7.85 -31.84
C ASP A 768 28.02 -7.51 -33.04
N ASP A 769 27.17 -6.46 -32.94
CA ASP A 769 26.34 -5.99 -34.07
C ASP A 769 27.18 -5.40 -35.20
N GLN A 770 28.33 -4.78 -34.93
CA GLN A 770 29.27 -4.32 -35.92
C GLN A 770 30.03 -5.47 -36.58
N GLN A 771 30.36 -6.51 -35.81
CA GLN A 771 31.03 -7.70 -36.34
C GLN A 771 30.11 -8.52 -37.22
N ILE A 772 28.85 -8.69 -36.83
CA ILE A 772 27.82 -9.36 -37.67
C ILE A 772 27.59 -8.59 -38.97
N ARG A 773 27.55 -7.25 -38.95
CA ARG A 773 27.44 -6.44 -40.17
C ARG A 773 28.70 -6.47 -41.04
N ALA A 774 29.88 -6.64 -40.45
CA ALA A 774 31.14 -6.79 -41.19
C ALA A 774 31.24 -8.18 -41.83
N ASP A 775 30.78 -9.20 -41.14
CA ASP A 775 30.73 -10.57 -41.67
C ASP A 775 29.69 -10.71 -42.80
N ASP A 776 28.47 -10.10 -42.67
CA ASP A 776 27.48 -10.05 -43.76
C ASP A 776 27.97 -9.29 -44.99
N THR A 777 28.78 -8.23 -44.84
CA THR A 777 29.37 -7.50 -45.97
C THR A 777 30.53 -8.24 -46.62
N THR A 778 31.21 -9.16 -45.93
CA THR A 778 32.27 -10.02 -46.49
C THR A 778 31.68 -11.19 -47.27
N ASP A 779 30.60 -11.79 -46.80
CA ASP A 779 29.87 -12.85 -47.50
C ASP A 779 29.21 -12.33 -48.79
N GLU A 780 28.65 -11.11 -48.83
CA GLU A 780 28.12 -10.48 -50.03
C GLU A 780 29.23 -10.11 -51.06
N GLN A 781 30.48 -9.96 -50.64
CA GLN A 781 31.60 -9.72 -51.56
C GLN A 781 32.26 -10.99 -52.05
N GLU A 782 32.15 -12.13 -51.36
CA GLU A 782 32.61 -13.42 -51.86
C GLU A 782 31.58 -14.12 -52.82
N GLU A 783 30.28 -13.79 -52.74
CA GLU A 783 29.27 -14.26 -53.72
C GLU A 783 29.27 -13.46 -55.01
N CYS A 784 29.96 -12.31 -55.09
CA CYS A 784 30.10 -11.50 -56.33
C CYS A 784 31.49 -11.58 -56.98
N ALA A 785 32.40 -12.42 -56.54
CA ALA A 785 33.69 -12.73 -57.20
C ALA A 785 33.70 -14.17 -57.72
#